data_22f39bdd06830c76301f75579eb9c421
#
_entry.id   22f39bdd06830c76301f75579eb9c421
#
_cell.length_a   1.000
_cell.length_b   1.000
_cell.length_c   1.000
_cell.angle_alpha   90.00
_cell.angle_beta   90.00
_cell.angle_gamma   90.00
#
_symmetry.space_group_name_H-M   'P 1'
#
loop_
_entity.id
_entity.type
_entity.pdbx_description
1 polymer ?
#
loop_
_entity_poly.entity_id
_entity_poly.type
_entity_poly.pdbx_seq_one_letter_code
_entity_poly.pdbx_strand_id
1 'polypeptide(L)'
;MRAHFALICLVLFFAPLTGSLSQPEQSESQWSSVIPTMTPVVHQEVDWWDYTTMDSNRNAIHDSLETLQGPVGIGLSYGRDVTDIDTQLLESLGYEIRDVIEAVDAVLLGIIDSSNVWNLSQLDGVVMVERYGQIILYGDIQTPNILAEQSDVYPHTAWNHSETLGLGVNIAMVDTGVDNEHPGLNEKFVAGYDAVCYLHTDPSCILSGARETDGSFDPDDGNQHGTACMGMASATGLDSNGEQTGFEGSAPNASLIDVRIGTDAGAGPFENYLIPQEFYESAMNGIQWIIDNKDTAWPGVDESLYGIDILSLSWGITSHETGGSDGEDMHSRILNEATLAGVTVSVAAGNDGPSNDGLSGMGSSSLSITVGATDDMNTIERDDDDIASYSSRGPRRDNGDSNPINEMKPDVTASGSNIIQAEACVTTGGCNNLINGDAADNGYTGRGSGTSYATPAVSGIIALMIEVNPELEPLAIREILRSTSTRMGEASQPEHDAFWNEDFGWGLVHGHDAVWTSLYLNEINMTTSDMNLDLQVHLLPNNSTSDEGGVNIYNGIAWSRGDVLETIEFSVDGGSTWEEVYYEPVNGTLSTYESFEFSFSVNLDTLPAGYNMIIVRGIDSSGTSSMIDWDSVIGGGQMMTLSDASSLGRVLFLSVVGLAVAIFGVWVFVNQKVTEPFALIVPPEGTEEIPLAIEDGILDAEIIKDD
;
A
#
# COMPACT_ATOMS: atom_id res chain seq x y z
N MET A 1 -77.49 -29.69 19.49
CA MET A 1 -76.27 -29.46 20.29
C MET A 1 -75.00 -30.09 19.69
N ARG A 2 -75.05 -31.25 19.03
CA ARG A 2 -73.85 -31.86 18.41
C ARG A 2 -73.41 -31.25 17.09
N ALA A 3 -74.25 -30.61 16.31
CA ALA A 3 -73.86 -29.95 15.03
C ALA A 3 -73.24 -28.60 15.22
N HIS A 4 -73.53 -27.89 16.29
CA HIS A 4 -72.90 -26.57 16.58
C HIS A 4 -71.48 -26.70 17.14
N PHE A 5 -71.18 -27.83 17.81
CA PHE A 5 -69.82 -28.07 18.34
C PHE A 5 -68.86 -28.45 17.26
N ALA A 6 -69.25 -29.15 16.23
CA ALA A 6 -68.43 -29.48 15.09
C ALA A 6 -68.11 -28.24 14.24
N LEU A 7 -68.99 -27.26 14.12
CA LEU A 7 -68.74 -26.03 13.37
C LEU A 7 -67.81 -25.08 14.10
N ILE A 8 -67.92 -25.02 15.45
CA ILE A 8 -67.03 -24.21 16.30
C ILE A 8 -65.62 -24.79 16.29
N CYS A 9 -65.48 -26.13 16.33
CA CYS A 9 -64.20 -26.77 16.20
C CYS A 9 -63.54 -26.58 14.81
N LEU A 10 -64.36 -26.56 13.74
CA LEU A 10 -63.83 -26.31 12.39
C LEU A 10 -63.39 -24.87 12.21
N VAL A 11 -64.08 -23.89 12.78
CA VAL A 11 -63.69 -22.47 12.74
C VAL A 11 -62.43 -22.20 13.60
N LEU A 12 -62.29 -22.91 14.71
CA LEU A 12 -61.08 -22.78 15.55
C LEU A 12 -59.85 -23.48 14.96
N PHE A 13 -60.04 -24.47 14.05
CA PHE A 13 -58.92 -25.12 13.37
C PHE A 13 -58.41 -24.36 12.12
N PHE A 14 -59.25 -23.50 11.53
CA PHE A 14 -58.87 -22.69 10.37
C PHE A 14 -58.56 -21.23 10.71
N ALA A 15 -58.89 -20.75 11.89
CA ALA A 15 -58.60 -19.38 12.32
C ALA A 15 -57.10 -19.08 12.59
N PRO A 16 -56.24 -20.05 12.97
CA PRO A 16 -54.80 -19.75 13.11
C PRO A 16 -53.99 -19.81 11.80
N LEU A 17 -54.61 -20.23 10.67
CA LEU A 17 -53.93 -20.28 9.39
C LEU A 17 -54.06 -19.01 8.55
N THR A 18 -54.77 -17.99 9.06
CA THR A 18 -54.80 -16.64 8.49
C THR A 18 -54.12 -15.59 9.37
N GLY A 19 -53.34 -16.01 10.37
CA GLY A 19 -52.29 -15.18 10.88
C GLY A 19 -51.37 -14.95 9.70
N SER A 20 -51.36 -13.74 9.17
CA SER A 20 -50.27 -13.31 8.31
C SER A 20 -48.98 -13.72 9.02
N LEU A 21 -48.28 -14.66 8.44
CA LEU A 21 -46.83 -14.57 8.53
C LEU A 21 -46.56 -13.15 8.06
N SER A 22 -46.41 -12.22 8.98
CA SER A 22 -45.58 -11.06 8.71
C SER A 22 -44.29 -11.71 8.24
N GLN A 23 -44.06 -11.73 6.93
CA GLN A 23 -42.70 -11.76 6.48
C GLN A 23 -41.98 -10.78 7.42
N PRO A 24 -40.82 -11.16 8.00
CA PRO A 24 -40.00 -10.16 8.63
C PRO A 24 -40.00 -9.02 7.62
N GLU A 25 -40.39 -7.82 8.05
CA GLU A 25 -40.14 -6.64 7.25
C GLU A 25 -38.68 -6.82 6.83
N GLN A 26 -38.46 -7.04 5.52
CA GLN A 26 -37.15 -6.92 4.98
C GLN A 26 -36.74 -5.51 5.43
N SER A 27 -35.90 -5.43 6.43
CA SER A 27 -35.17 -4.21 6.69
C SER A 27 -34.55 -3.96 5.33
N GLU A 28 -35.00 -2.93 4.61
CA GLU A 28 -34.26 -2.47 3.45
C GLU A 28 -32.83 -2.40 3.94
N SER A 29 -31.97 -3.22 3.36
CA SER A 29 -30.55 -3.22 3.71
C SER A 29 -30.11 -1.77 3.64
N GLN A 30 -29.47 -1.26 4.66
CA GLN A 30 -28.96 0.11 4.63
C GLN A 30 -28.05 0.35 3.41
N TRP A 31 -27.59 -0.73 2.77
CA TRP A 31 -26.73 -0.78 1.59
C TRP A 31 -27.52 -0.92 0.28
N SER A 32 -28.82 -1.12 0.30
CA SER A 32 -29.61 -1.29 -0.94
C SER A 32 -29.55 -0.08 -1.87
N SER A 33 -29.23 1.11 -1.34
CA SER A 33 -29.04 2.33 -2.11
C SER A 33 -27.64 2.48 -2.72
N VAL A 34 -26.67 1.66 -2.26
CA VAL A 34 -25.25 1.74 -2.71
C VAL A 34 -24.81 0.50 -3.49
N ILE A 35 -25.68 -0.50 -3.65
CA ILE A 35 -25.36 -1.68 -4.47
C ILE A 35 -25.30 -1.28 -5.94
N PRO A 36 -24.16 -1.48 -6.62
CA PRO A 36 -23.96 -1.01 -7.97
C PRO A 36 -24.88 -1.70 -8.98
N THR A 37 -25.40 -0.95 -9.94
CA THR A 37 -25.91 -1.52 -11.18
C THR A 37 -24.76 -1.63 -12.15
N MET A 38 -24.39 -2.85 -12.52
CA MET A 38 -23.22 -3.12 -13.32
C MET A 38 -23.19 -2.32 -14.64
N THR A 39 -22.15 -1.53 -14.79
CA THR A 39 -21.73 -1.05 -16.09
C THR A 39 -20.59 -1.96 -16.57
N PRO A 40 -20.70 -2.63 -17.72
CA PRO A 40 -19.62 -3.48 -18.23
C PRO A 40 -18.35 -2.70 -18.40
N VAL A 41 -17.25 -3.19 -17.82
CA VAL A 41 -15.92 -2.67 -18.10
C VAL A 41 -15.52 -3.12 -19.51
N VAL A 42 -15.27 -2.17 -20.39
CA VAL A 42 -14.80 -2.45 -21.76
C VAL A 42 -13.29 -2.27 -21.79
N HIS A 43 -12.57 -3.36 -21.81
CA HIS A 43 -11.13 -3.32 -22.09
C HIS A 43 -10.95 -3.13 -23.59
N GLN A 44 -10.49 -1.95 -23.99
CA GLN A 44 -10.16 -1.67 -25.38
C GLN A 44 -8.65 -1.89 -25.58
N GLU A 45 -8.30 -2.75 -26.55
CA GLU A 45 -6.93 -2.78 -27.11
C GLU A 45 -6.78 -1.59 -28.06
N VAL A 46 -6.63 -0.40 -27.51
CA VAL A 46 -6.42 0.84 -28.27
C VAL A 46 -5.20 1.52 -27.68
N ASP A 47 -4.38 2.11 -28.52
CA ASP A 47 -3.20 2.83 -28.06
C ASP A 47 -3.64 4.04 -27.21
N TRP A 48 -2.95 4.29 -26.08
CA TRP A 48 -3.32 5.32 -25.11
C TRP A 48 -3.44 6.72 -25.72
N TRP A 49 -2.61 7.06 -26.71
CA TRP A 49 -2.67 8.34 -27.42
C TRP A 49 -3.91 8.50 -28.31
N ASP A 50 -4.65 7.44 -28.59
CA ASP A 50 -5.88 7.50 -29.36
C ASP A 50 -7.10 7.89 -28.52
N TYR A 51 -7.05 7.68 -27.18
CA TYR A 51 -8.17 7.99 -26.30
C TYR A 51 -7.87 9.05 -25.23
N THR A 52 -6.61 9.31 -24.88
CA THR A 52 -6.26 10.31 -23.85
C THR A 52 -6.95 11.65 -24.07
N THR A 53 -7.31 12.32 -23.01
CA THR A 53 -7.95 13.63 -23.03
C THR A 53 -6.95 14.79 -22.96
N MET A 54 -5.65 14.49 -22.84
CA MET A 54 -4.57 15.49 -22.79
C MET A 54 -4.31 16.19 -24.13
N ASP A 55 -4.69 15.57 -25.24
CA ASP A 55 -4.62 16.14 -26.60
C ASP A 55 -6.02 16.13 -27.21
N SER A 56 -6.81 17.15 -26.88
CA SER A 56 -8.22 17.24 -27.28
C SER A 56 -8.43 17.39 -28.77
N ASN A 57 -7.46 17.93 -29.49
CA ASN A 57 -7.53 18.18 -30.94
C ASN A 57 -6.72 17.19 -31.79
N ARG A 58 -6.08 16.19 -31.15
CA ARG A 58 -5.32 15.11 -31.81
C ARG A 58 -4.18 15.60 -32.69
N ASN A 59 -3.40 16.55 -32.21
CA ASN A 59 -2.23 17.06 -32.89
C ASN A 59 -0.89 16.56 -32.35
N ALA A 60 -0.91 15.60 -31.43
CA ALA A 60 0.23 15.07 -30.69
C ALA A 60 0.94 16.14 -29.84
N ILE A 61 0.19 17.10 -29.34
CA ILE A 61 0.67 18.15 -28.44
C ILE A 61 -0.30 18.22 -27.27
N HIS A 62 0.20 18.07 -26.07
CA HIS A 62 -0.56 18.28 -24.87
C HIS A 62 -1.19 19.70 -24.85
N ASP A 63 -2.50 19.80 -24.61
CA ASP A 63 -3.27 21.05 -24.72
C ASP A 63 -2.67 22.20 -23.90
N SER A 64 -2.02 21.91 -22.77
CA SER A 64 -1.37 22.93 -21.93
C SER A 64 -0.17 23.63 -22.60
N LEU A 65 0.41 23.04 -23.65
CA LEU A 65 1.51 23.64 -24.43
C LEU A 65 1.03 24.60 -25.51
N GLU A 66 -0.22 24.50 -25.98
CA GLU A 66 -0.69 25.27 -27.11
C GLU A 66 -0.75 26.79 -26.89
N THR A 67 -0.97 27.18 -25.63
CA THR A 67 -1.05 28.60 -25.23
C THR A 67 0.21 29.11 -24.55
N LEU A 68 1.16 28.20 -24.27
CA LEU A 68 2.38 28.53 -23.54
C LEU A 68 3.35 29.31 -24.43
N GLN A 69 4.04 30.30 -23.84
CA GLN A 69 5.07 31.11 -24.54
C GLN A 69 6.35 31.13 -23.67
N GLY A 70 7.49 30.97 -24.35
CA GLY A 70 8.79 31.05 -23.72
C GLY A 70 9.45 29.68 -23.44
N PRO A 71 10.42 29.65 -22.55
CA PRO A 71 11.17 28.43 -22.26
C PRO A 71 10.35 27.39 -21.48
N VAL A 72 10.45 26.12 -21.88
CA VAL A 72 9.73 24.99 -21.29
C VAL A 72 10.54 23.71 -21.41
N GLY A 73 10.59 22.91 -20.34
CA GLY A 73 11.10 21.54 -20.37
C GLY A 73 10.00 20.61 -20.90
N ILE A 74 10.34 19.73 -21.82
CA ILE A 74 9.38 18.83 -22.45
C ILE A 74 9.87 17.40 -22.55
N GLY A 75 8.92 16.47 -22.61
CA GLY A 75 9.09 15.07 -22.99
C GLY A 75 8.44 14.77 -24.33
N LEU A 76 9.00 13.83 -25.04
CA LEU A 76 8.46 13.29 -26.30
C LEU A 76 8.12 11.83 -26.07
N SER A 77 6.86 11.45 -26.13
CA SER A 77 6.44 10.05 -26.14
C SER A 77 6.36 9.52 -27.56
N TYR A 78 6.90 8.31 -27.75
CA TYR A 78 6.89 7.62 -29.04
C TYR A 78 5.86 6.47 -29.01
N GLY A 79 5.21 6.23 -30.12
CA GLY A 79 4.32 5.08 -30.31
C GLY A 79 5.08 3.79 -30.67
N ARG A 80 6.35 3.72 -30.36
CA ARG A 80 7.27 2.60 -30.60
C ARG A 80 8.54 2.81 -29.80
N ASP A 81 9.34 1.75 -29.65
CA ASP A 81 10.66 1.83 -29.02
C ASP A 81 11.48 3.02 -29.56
N VAL A 82 12.07 3.80 -28.65
CA VAL A 82 13.03 4.84 -28.97
C VAL A 82 14.32 4.22 -29.47
N THR A 83 14.87 4.75 -30.55
CA THR A 83 16.09 4.22 -31.19
C THR A 83 17.20 5.27 -31.24
N ASP A 84 18.46 4.81 -31.41
CA ASP A 84 19.62 5.69 -31.66
C ASP A 84 19.41 6.67 -32.85
N ILE A 85 18.53 6.34 -33.77
CA ILE A 85 18.19 7.22 -34.90
C ILE A 85 17.39 8.43 -34.43
N ASP A 86 16.45 8.21 -33.50
CA ASP A 86 15.59 9.26 -32.95
C ASP A 86 16.43 10.24 -32.12
N THR A 87 17.28 9.74 -31.24
CA THR A 87 18.18 10.55 -30.42
C THR A 87 19.17 11.34 -31.29
N GLN A 88 19.82 10.70 -32.26
CA GLN A 88 20.72 11.39 -33.19
C GLN A 88 20.01 12.46 -34.05
N LEU A 89 18.74 12.21 -34.39
CA LEU A 89 17.93 13.22 -35.11
C LEU A 89 17.69 14.44 -34.20
N LEU A 90 17.28 14.25 -32.97
CA LEU A 90 17.04 15.35 -32.03
C LEU A 90 18.31 16.16 -31.77
N GLU A 91 19.44 15.51 -31.53
CA GLU A 91 20.75 16.14 -31.38
C GLU A 91 21.15 16.95 -32.66
N SER A 92 20.89 16.38 -33.84
CA SER A 92 21.19 17.05 -35.12
C SER A 92 20.32 18.30 -35.33
N LEU A 93 19.14 18.33 -34.75
CA LEU A 93 18.24 19.49 -34.75
C LEU A 93 18.62 20.53 -33.68
N GLY A 94 19.60 20.20 -32.83
CA GLY A 94 20.13 21.09 -31.81
C GLY A 94 19.42 21.02 -30.46
N TYR A 95 18.63 19.97 -30.21
CA TYR A 95 17.98 19.74 -28.91
C TYR A 95 18.95 19.01 -27.99
N GLU A 96 18.96 19.39 -26.71
CA GLU A 96 19.66 18.71 -25.66
C GLU A 96 18.79 17.55 -25.17
N ILE A 97 19.30 16.32 -25.27
CA ILE A 97 18.65 15.15 -24.68
C ILE A 97 19.12 15.05 -23.24
N ARG A 98 18.17 15.05 -22.31
CA ARG A 98 18.45 14.89 -20.88
C ARG A 98 18.46 13.42 -20.51
N ASP A 99 17.46 12.65 -20.99
CA ASP A 99 17.39 11.23 -20.75
C ASP A 99 16.49 10.52 -21.76
N VAL A 100 16.57 9.18 -21.79
CA VAL A 100 15.68 8.29 -22.54
C VAL A 100 15.03 7.33 -21.54
N ILE A 101 13.71 7.41 -21.41
CA ILE A 101 12.93 6.60 -20.49
C ILE A 101 12.34 5.43 -21.25
N GLU A 102 13.07 4.30 -21.26
CA GLU A 102 12.72 3.14 -22.10
C GLU A 102 11.37 2.52 -21.71
N ALA A 103 11.01 2.54 -20.42
CA ALA A 103 9.77 1.94 -19.92
C ALA A 103 8.49 2.56 -20.52
N VAL A 104 8.57 3.77 -21.03
CA VAL A 104 7.41 4.48 -21.62
C VAL A 104 7.71 5.06 -23.00
N ASP A 105 8.77 4.58 -23.66
CA ASP A 105 9.21 5.03 -24.98
C ASP A 105 9.29 6.55 -25.11
N ALA A 106 9.91 7.20 -24.12
CA ALA A 106 9.95 8.65 -24.06
C ALA A 106 11.39 9.19 -24.08
N VAL A 107 11.54 10.42 -24.61
CA VAL A 107 12.79 11.19 -24.57
C VAL A 107 12.54 12.48 -23.81
N LEU A 108 13.31 12.70 -22.74
CA LEU A 108 13.31 13.94 -21.99
C LEU A 108 14.25 14.95 -22.66
N LEU A 109 13.76 16.13 -22.99
CA LEU A 109 14.55 17.20 -23.56
C LEU A 109 14.81 18.28 -22.52
N GLY A 110 15.96 18.96 -22.64
CA GLY A 110 16.23 20.17 -21.87
C GLY A 110 15.23 21.28 -22.17
N ILE A 111 15.47 22.46 -21.61
CA ILE A 111 14.61 23.61 -21.82
C ILE A 111 14.64 24.04 -23.28
N ILE A 112 13.51 24.08 -23.91
CA ILE A 112 13.33 24.58 -25.30
C ILE A 112 12.42 25.81 -25.33
N ASP A 113 12.43 26.54 -26.43
CA ASP A 113 11.42 27.58 -26.70
C ASP A 113 10.13 26.90 -27.16
N SER A 114 8.99 27.23 -26.56
CA SER A 114 7.68 26.65 -26.86
C SER A 114 7.27 26.75 -28.33
N SER A 115 7.82 27.70 -29.10
CA SER A 115 7.60 27.79 -30.53
C SER A 115 8.09 26.59 -31.34
N ASN A 116 8.95 25.74 -30.75
CA ASN A 116 9.47 24.53 -31.38
C ASN A 116 8.57 23.30 -31.16
N VAL A 117 7.61 23.35 -30.25
CA VAL A 117 6.75 22.21 -29.89
C VAL A 117 6.05 21.61 -31.12
N TRP A 118 5.51 22.44 -31.98
CA TRP A 118 4.89 21.98 -33.24
C TRP A 118 5.85 21.18 -34.14
N ASN A 119 7.10 21.61 -34.24
CA ASN A 119 8.07 20.91 -35.07
C ASN A 119 8.41 19.53 -34.51
N LEU A 120 8.43 19.40 -33.17
CA LEU A 120 8.71 18.16 -32.48
C LEU A 120 7.54 17.16 -32.61
N SER A 121 6.29 17.62 -32.55
CA SER A 121 5.13 16.75 -32.75
C SER A 121 5.03 16.18 -34.18
N GLN A 122 5.75 16.74 -35.16
CA GLN A 122 5.79 16.24 -36.54
C GLN A 122 6.91 15.24 -36.80
N LEU A 123 7.72 14.88 -35.79
CA LEU A 123 8.77 13.88 -35.96
C LEU A 123 8.16 12.47 -36.05
N ASP A 124 8.82 11.62 -36.82
CA ASP A 124 8.34 10.26 -37.04
C ASP A 124 8.36 9.45 -35.74
N GLY A 125 7.23 8.86 -35.45
CA GLY A 125 7.03 8.04 -34.24
C GLY A 125 6.60 8.83 -33.00
N VAL A 126 6.70 10.15 -32.96
CA VAL A 126 6.19 10.96 -31.84
C VAL A 126 4.67 10.94 -31.83
N VAL A 127 4.10 10.55 -30.70
CA VAL A 127 2.66 10.45 -30.47
C VAL A 127 2.15 11.48 -29.47
N MET A 128 3.05 12.04 -28.64
CA MET A 128 2.73 13.11 -27.69
C MET A 128 3.97 13.97 -27.40
N VAL A 129 3.76 15.27 -27.34
CA VAL A 129 4.70 16.25 -26.78
C VAL A 129 4.06 16.82 -25.52
N GLU A 130 4.66 16.59 -24.38
CA GLU A 130 4.15 17.07 -23.10
C GLU A 130 5.19 17.93 -22.37
N ARG A 131 4.73 18.79 -21.48
CA ARG A 131 5.60 19.61 -20.65
C ARG A 131 5.87 18.92 -19.33
N TYR A 132 7.01 19.20 -18.73
CA TYR A 132 7.27 18.77 -17.37
C TYR A 132 6.26 19.39 -16.40
N GLY A 133 5.69 18.57 -15.54
CA GLY A 133 4.90 19.01 -14.40
C GLY A 133 5.75 19.77 -13.38
N GLN A 134 5.11 20.60 -12.58
CA GLN A 134 5.76 21.17 -11.42
C GLN A 134 5.76 20.13 -10.30
N ILE A 135 6.93 19.87 -9.74
CA ILE A 135 7.06 19.01 -8.56
C ILE A 135 6.66 19.81 -7.34
N ILE A 136 5.81 19.22 -6.51
CA ILE A 136 5.41 19.75 -5.22
C ILE A 136 5.86 18.71 -4.18
N LEU A 137 6.68 19.14 -3.22
CA LEU A 137 6.95 18.38 -2.02
C LEU A 137 5.80 18.62 -1.06
N TYR A 138 5.14 17.55 -0.66
CA TYR A 138 4.12 17.59 0.37
C TYR A 138 4.81 17.50 1.73
N GLY A 139 4.54 18.42 2.63
CA GLY A 139 5.22 18.55 3.90
C GLY A 139 4.50 17.87 5.06
N ASP A 140 5.23 17.30 5.89
CA ASP A 140 5.19 17.09 7.34
C ASP A 140 4.00 16.35 7.98
N ILE A 141 4.04 15.19 8.30
CA ILE A 141 4.28 14.31 9.45
C ILE A 141 3.16 13.46 9.98
N GLN A 142 3.31 12.19 10.36
CA GLN A 142 3.00 11.33 11.49
C GLN A 142 2.29 10.01 11.38
N THR A 143 2.51 9.01 12.22
CA THR A 143 1.88 7.71 12.46
C THR A 143 1.09 7.71 13.76
N PRO A 144 0.24 6.83 14.12
CA PRO A 144 0.07 5.39 13.97
C PRO A 144 -1.35 4.86 14.23
N ASN A 145 -2.26 4.86 13.29
CA ASN A 145 -3.61 4.30 13.52
C ASN A 145 -4.02 3.23 12.50
N ILE A 146 -3.04 2.48 11.95
CA ILE A 146 -3.27 1.54 10.85
C ILE A 146 -3.25 0.07 11.29
N LEU A 147 -3.35 -0.20 12.58
CA LEU A 147 -3.38 -1.55 13.16
C LEU A 147 -2.17 -2.43 12.80
N ALA A 148 -1.00 -1.83 12.65
CA ALA A 148 0.25 -2.56 12.57
C ALA A 148 0.69 -3.02 13.97
N GLU A 149 0.73 -2.11 14.93
CA GLU A 149 1.16 -2.33 16.31
C GLU A 149 0.00 -2.46 17.29
N GLN A 150 0.19 -3.26 18.33
CA GLN A 150 -0.80 -3.50 19.39
C GLN A 150 -1.03 -2.27 20.27
N SER A 151 -2.29 -2.02 20.62
CA SER A 151 -2.70 -1.05 21.62
C SER A 151 -3.62 -1.66 22.67
N ASP A 152 -3.92 -0.89 23.71
CA ASP A 152 -4.90 -1.30 24.73
C ASP A 152 -6.34 -1.39 24.16
N VAL A 153 -6.62 -0.69 23.07
CA VAL A 153 -7.93 -0.67 22.38
C VAL A 153 -8.00 -1.79 21.35
N TYR A 154 -6.96 -1.98 20.56
CA TYR A 154 -6.88 -2.98 19.49
C TYR A 154 -5.80 -4.04 19.83
N PRO A 155 -6.17 -5.18 20.42
CA PRO A 155 -5.22 -6.22 20.78
C PRO A 155 -4.83 -7.12 19.60
N HIS A 156 -5.57 -7.08 18.50
CA HIS A 156 -5.33 -7.87 17.29
C HIS A 156 -4.80 -6.95 16.20
N THR A 157 -3.52 -7.09 15.89
CA THR A 157 -2.80 -6.27 14.92
C THR A 157 -1.89 -7.14 14.07
N ALA A 158 -1.33 -6.58 12.99
CA ALA A 158 -0.46 -7.33 12.11
C ALA A 158 0.71 -7.97 12.84
N TRP A 159 1.43 -7.21 13.67
CA TRP A 159 2.62 -7.71 14.37
C TRP A 159 2.32 -8.83 15.37
N ASN A 160 1.19 -8.74 16.05
CA ASN A 160 0.86 -9.73 17.09
C ASN A 160 0.31 -11.03 16.53
N HIS A 161 -0.35 -10.96 15.37
CA HIS A 161 -1.01 -12.12 14.83
C HIS A 161 -0.08 -12.95 13.94
N SER A 162 0.75 -12.30 13.16
CA SER A 162 1.66 -12.94 12.20
C SER A 162 3.11 -13.00 12.66
N GLU A 163 3.49 -12.29 13.73
CA GLU A 163 4.88 -12.09 14.18
C GLU A 163 5.79 -11.51 13.07
N THR A 164 5.20 -10.75 12.12
CA THR A 164 5.89 -10.16 10.97
C THR A 164 6.21 -8.69 11.22
N LEU A 165 7.37 -8.26 10.73
CA LEU A 165 7.88 -6.90 10.91
C LEU A 165 8.48 -6.33 9.61
N GLY A 166 8.28 -6.99 8.45
CA GLY A 166 8.80 -6.58 7.15
C GLY A 166 10.17 -7.19 6.79
N LEU A 167 10.58 -8.28 7.47
CA LEU A 167 11.88 -8.89 7.24
C LEU A 167 11.99 -9.48 5.81
N GLY A 168 13.09 -9.14 5.13
CA GLY A 168 13.36 -9.64 3.78
C GLY A 168 12.68 -8.84 2.67
N VAL A 169 12.09 -7.68 2.99
CA VAL A 169 11.41 -6.82 2.03
C VAL A 169 12.15 -5.49 1.88
N ASN A 170 12.37 -5.06 0.64
CA ASN A 170 13.04 -3.82 0.29
C ASN A 170 12.05 -2.74 -0.14
N ILE A 171 12.07 -1.60 0.56
CA ILE A 171 11.28 -0.42 0.21
C ILE A 171 12.20 0.59 -0.49
N ALA A 172 11.93 0.87 -1.76
CA ALA A 172 12.58 1.98 -2.47
C ALA A 172 11.88 3.29 -2.08
N MET A 173 12.58 4.10 -1.29
CA MET A 173 12.14 5.45 -0.93
C MET A 173 12.62 6.42 -2.00
N VAL A 174 11.69 6.87 -2.85
CA VAL A 174 11.97 7.82 -3.94
C VAL A 174 11.69 9.22 -3.43
N ASP A 175 12.71 9.89 -2.87
CA ASP A 175 12.52 11.12 -2.11
C ASP A 175 13.80 11.99 -2.06
N THR A 176 13.94 12.79 -1.03
CA THR A 176 15.05 13.73 -0.83
C THR A 176 16.35 13.09 -0.32
N GLY A 177 16.40 11.76 -0.25
CA GLY A 177 17.41 10.97 0.42
C GLY A 177 16.94 10.49 1.79
N VAL A 178 17.67 9.62 2.42
CA VAL A 178 17.39 9.10 3.77
C VAL A 178 18.65 9.12 4.61
N ASP A 179 18.59 9.71 5.80
CA ASP A 179 19.66 9.66 6.80
C ASP A 179 19.68 8.27 7.47
N ASN A 180 20.48 7.37 6.94
CA ASN A 180 20.61 6.00 7.44
C ASN A 180 21.48 5.91 8.71
N GLU A 181 22.10 7.00 9.19
CA GLU A 181 22.71 7.11 10.51
C GLU A 181 21.69 7.39 11.62
N HIS A 182 20.45 7.73 11.27
CA HIS A 182 19.38 7.86 12.26
C HIS A 182 19.23 6.54 13.05
N PRO A 183 19.22 6.56 14.40
CA PRO A 183 19.20 5.33 15.21
C PRO A 183 18.09 4.36 14.85
N GLY A 184 16.89 4.87 14.50
CA GLY A 184 15.76 4.08 14.06
C GLY A 184 15.85 3.52 12.64
N LEU A 185 16.80 4.00 11.83
CA LEU A 185 17.00 3.59 10.44
C LEU A 185 18.36 2.92 10.22
N ASN A 186 19.18 2.86 11.25
CA ASN A 186 20.50 2.24 11.18
C ASN A 186 20.41 0.76 10.76
N GLU A 187 21.39 0.33 9.94
CA GLU A 187 21.52 -1.03 9.39
C GLU A 187 20.41 -1.44 8.40
N LYS A 188 19.56 -0.50 7.91
CA LYS A 188 18.49 -0.79 6.94
C LYS A 188 18.92 -0.63 5.49
N PHE A 189 19.96 0.14 5.23
CA PHE A 189 20.43 0.45 3.89
C PHE A 189 20.94 -0.79 3.16
N VAL A 190 20.40 -1.07 1.99
CA VAL A 190 20.77 -2.18 1.11
C VAL A 190 21.48 -1.67 -0.14
N ALA A 191 20.88 -0.71 -0.81
CA ALA A 191 21.41 -0.08 -2.02
C ALA A 191 20.83 1.32 -2.18
N GLY A 192 21.42 2.12 -3.07
CA GLY A 192 20.91 3.46 -3.34
C GLY A 192 21.32 3.99 -4.71
N TYR A 193 20.62 5.04 -5.14
CA TYR A 193 20.82 5.71 -6.41
C TYR A 193 20.59 7.21 -6.30
N ASP A 194 21.58 7.99 -6.69
CA ASP A 194 21.46 9.44 -6.79
C ASP A 194 21.10 9.85 -8.22
N ALA A 195 19.82 9.98 -8.51
CA ALA A 195 19.33 10.33 -9.83
C ALA A 195 19.74 11.76 -10.24
N VAL A 196 19.89 12.68 -9.28
CA VAL A 196 20.34 14.06 -9.53
C VAL A 196 21.79 14.05 -10.02
N CYS A 197 22.63 13.33 -9.33
CA CYS A 197 24.05 13.20 -9.68
C CYS A 197 24.25 12.60 -11.06
N TYR A 198 23.44 11.62 -11.42
CA TYR A 198 23.46 11.01 -12.75
C TYR A 198 23.16 12.02 -13.88
N LEU A 199 22.11 12.81 -13.73
CA LEU A 199 21.69 13.78 -14.75
C LEU A 199 22.72 14.89 -14.99
N HIS A 200 23.39 15.35 -13.97
CA HIS A 200 24.41 16.39 -14.12
C HIS A 200 25.69 15.93 -14.76
N THR A 201 25.92 14.60 -14.85
CA THR A 201 27.16 14.01 -15.41
C THR A 201 28.43 14.68 -14.92
N ASP A 202 28.41 15.29 -13.72
CA ASP A 202 29.52 16.01 -13.15
C ASP A 202 30.61 15.01 -12.72
N PRO A 203 31.85 15.14 -13.21
CA PRO A 203 32.93 14.26 -12.79
C PRO A 203 33.19 14.28 -11.28
N SER A 204 32.88 15.37 -10.58
CA SER A 204 33.00 15.46 -9.12
C SER A 204 31.93 14.61 -8.42
N CYS A 205 30.74 14.52 -8.99
CA CYS A 205 29.66 13.68 -8.50
C CYS A 205 30.03 12.18 -8.58
N ILE A 206 30.65 11.78 -9.67
CA ILE A 206 31.12 10.39 -9.86
C ILE A 206 32.33 10.08 -8.96
N LEU A 207 33.20 11.06 -8.71
CA LEU A 207 34.46 10.89 -8.01
C LEU A 207 34.42 11.21 -6.51
N SER A 208 33.40 11.95 -6.05
CA SER A 208 33.36 12.47 -4.68
C SER A 208 32.72 11.52 -3.66
N GLY A 209 32.46 10.28 -4.04
CA GLY A 209 32.04 9.27 -3.09
C GLY A 209 30.56 9.34 -2.69
N ALA A 210 29.72 10.06 -3.43
CA ALA A 210 28.28 9.89 -3.35
C ALA A 210 27.85 8.45 -3.74
N ARG A 211 28.81 7.65 -4.16
CA ARG A 211 28.69 6.22 -4.39
C ARG A 211 29.91 5.53 -3.82
N GLU A 212 29.70 4.57 -2.97
CA GLU A 212 30.72 3.68 -2.45
C GLU A 212 31.45 2.93 -3.60
N THR A 213 32.68 2.52 -3.37
CA THR A 213 33.48 1.80 -4.37
C THR A 213 32.98 0.40 -4.69
N ASP A 214 32.12 -0.16 -3.88
CA ASP A 214 31.43 -1.43 -4.07
C ASP A 214 30.14 -1.30 -4.90
N GLY A 215 29.74 -0.06 -5.28
CA GLY A 215 28.53 0.25 -6.01
C GLY A 215 27.36 0.61 -5.13
N SER A 216 27.52 0.62 -3.82
CA SER A 216 26.54 1.18 -2.89
C SER A 216 26.50 2.71 -2.99
N PHE A 217 25.47 3.29 -2.47
CA PHE A 217 25.28 4.73 -2.36
C PHE A 217 25.18 5.06 -0.89
N ASP A 218 25.93 6.05 -0.43
CA ASP A 218 25.82 6.56 0.92
C ASP A 218 24.87 7.76 0.91
N PRO A 219 23.58 7.54 1.25
CA PRO A 219 22.58 8.57 1.15
C PRO A 219 22.71 9.58 2.28
N ASP A 220 22.56 10.83 1.89
CA ASP A 220 22.40 11.94 2.82
C ASP A 220 21.09 12.64 2.51
N ASP A 221 20.29 12.95 3.52
CA ASP A 221 19.05 13.70 3.36
C ASP A 221 19.26 15.18 3.71
N GLY A 222 19.23 16.05 2.73
CA GLY A 222 19.38 17.48 2.92
C GLY A 222 18.09 18.22 3.27
N ASN A 223 16.94 17.54 3.25
CA ASN A 223 15.63 18.15 3.45
C ASN A 223 14.87 17.60 4.66
N GLN A 224 15.14 16.41 5.10
CA GLN A 224 14.44 15.63 6.14
C GLN A 224 13.17 14.89 5.67
N HIS A 225 12.64 15.19 4.49
CA HIS A 225 11.37 14.61 4.05
C HIS A 225 11.49 13.11 3.82
N GLY A 226 12.52 12.67 3.09
CA GLY A 226 12.72 11.24 2.81
C GLY A 226 13.02 10.42 4.07
N THR A 227 13.79 10.97 5.01
CA THR A 227 14.05 10.33 6.31
C THR A 227 12.79 10.17 7.12
N ALA A 228 11.94 11.20 7.15
CA ALA A 228 10.65 11.15 7.81
C ALA A 228 9.74 10.08 7.17
N CYS A 229 9.66 10.05 5.85
CA CYS A 229 8.90 9.05 5.10
C CYS A 229 9.40 7.63 5.36
N MET A 230 10.71 7.39 5.31
CA MET A 230 11.25 6.07 5.62
C MET A 230 11.03 5.69 7.09
N GLY A 231 11.07 6.67 7.99
CA GLY A 231 10.72 6.47 9.39
C GLY A 231 9.32 5.93 9.58
N MET A 232 8.35 6.46 8.83
CA MET A 232 6.96 6.00 8.83
C MET A 232 6.79 4.58 8.34
N ALA A 233 7.55 4.21 7.32
CA ALA A 233 7.50 2.86 6.77
C ALA A 233 8.20 1.86 7.70
N SER A 234 9.38 2.20 8.26
CA SER A 234 10.27 1.18 8.75
C SER A 234 11.15 1.56 9.95
N ALA A 235 10.96 2.72 10.63
CA ALA A 235 11.78 3.01 11.81
C ALA A 235 11.63 1.93 12.89
N THR A 236 12.72 1.62 13.59
CA THR A 236 12.73 0.68 14.72
C THR A 236 12.27 1.31 16.03
N GLY A 237 12.02 2.63 16.04
CA GLY A 237 11.68 3.38 17.25
C GLY A 237 12.85 3.62 18.22
N LEU A 238 14.07 3.20 17.89
CA LEU A 238 15.22 3.42 18.77
C LEU A 238 15.73 4.86 18.71
N ASP A 239 16.00 5.44 19.86
CA ASP A 239 16.66 6.72 20.00
C ASP A 239 18.20 6.60 19.99
N SER A 240 18.90 7.74 20.08
CA SER A 240 20.37 7.80 20.12
C SER A 240 20.99 7.13 21.36
N ASN A 241 20.23 6.81 22.38
CA ASN A 241 20.67 6.06 23.56
C ASN A 241 20.38 4.57 23.43
N GLY A 242 19.70 4.15 22.36
CA GLY A 242 19.21 2.78 22.15
C GLY A 242 17.99 2.44 22.99
N GLU A 243 17.24 3.45 23.44
CA GLU A 243 15.98 3.27 24.15
C GLU A 243 14.79 3.29 23.16
N GLN A 244 13.78 2.44 23.42
CA GLN A 244 12.57 2.38 22.61
C GLN A 244 11.70 3.59 22.92
N THR A 245 11.25 4.28 21.87
CA THR A 245 10.47 5.52 21.98
C THR A 245 8.97 5.30 21.76
N GLY A 246 8.56 4.22 21.11
CA GLY A 246 7.19 3.97 20.66
C GLY A 246 6.85 4.68 19.34
N PHE A 247 7.86 5.09 18.57
CA PHE A 247 7.71 5.73 17.27
C PHE A 247 8.22 4.81 16.15
N GLU A 248 7.78 3.56 16.17
CA GLU A 248 8.09 2.58 15.15
C GLU A 248 7.35 2.89 13.85
N GLY A 249 7.98 2.57 12.72
CA GLY A 249 7.31 2.48 11.42
C GLY A 249 6.46 1.21 11.34
N SER A 250 5.59 1.14 10.33
CA SER A 250 4.65 0.02 10.16
C SER A 250 5.34 -1.34 9.98
N ALA A 251 6.55 -1.36 9.41
CA ALA A 251 7.36 -2.55 9.15
C ALA A 251 8.81 -2.36 9.65
N PRO A 252 9.06 -2.40 10.97
CA PRO A 252 10.34 -2.00 11.54
C PRO A 252 11.55 -2.89 11.15
N ASN A 253 11.36 -3.98 10.44
CA ASN A 253 12.43 -4.81 9.90
C ASN A 253 12.57 -4.74 8.37
N ALA A 254 11.76 -3.94 7.66
CA ALA A 254 11.94 -3.71 6.24
C ALA A 254 13.21 -2.92 5.97
N SER A 255 13.80 -3.16 4.80
CA SER A 255 15.09 -2.58 4.38
C SER A 255 14.90 -1.40 3.44
N LEU A 256 15.93 -0.60 3.27
CA LEU A 256 15.95 0.63 2.50
C LEU A 256 16.72 0.46 1.18
N ILE A 257 16.05 0.80 0.09
CA ILE A 257 16.69 1.20 -1.17
C ILE A 257 16.51 2.72 -1.27
N ASP A 258 17.56 3.50 -1.18
CA ASP A 258 17.47 4.95 -1.24
C ASP A 258 17.58 5.45 -2.68
N VAL A 259 16.53 6.09 -3.19
CA VAL A 259 16.52 6.71 -4.52
C VAL A 259 16.33 8.21 -4.36
N ARG A 260 17.44 8.92 -4.26
CA ARG A 260 17.44 10.37 -4.07
C ARG A 260 17.18 11.09 -5.38
N ILE A 261 16.10 11.84 -5.44
CA ILE A 261 15.65 12.59 -6.62
C ILE A 261 15.69 14.10 -6.44
N GLY A 262 15.98 14.59 -5.24
CA GLY A 262 16.13 16.00 -4.92
C GLY A 262 16.66 16.17 -3.52
N THR A 263 17.24 17.32 -3.22
CA THR A 263 17.71 17.67 -1.88
C THR A 263 17.84 19.18 -1.75
N ASP A 264 17.84 19.72 -0.55
CA ASP A 264 18.01 21.15 -0.34
C ASP A 264 19.50 21.51 -0.14
N ALA A 265 19.99 21.62 1.05
CA ALA A 265 21.32 22.11 1.31
C ALA A 265 22.15 21.11 2.10
N GLY A 266 23.41 20.96 1.71
CA GLY A 266 24.40 20.32 2.54
C GLY A 266 24.53 18.80 2.41
N ALA A 267 23.68 18.16 1.63
CA ALA A 267 23.75 16.73 1.36
C ALA A 267 24.38 16.48 -0.03
N GLY A 268 25.55 15.90 -0.02
CA GLY A 268 26.28 15.58 -1.25
C GLY A 268 26.98 16.78 -1.91
N PRO A 269 27.50 16.60 -3.13
CA PRO A 269 28.33 17.58 -3.81
C PRO A 269 27.57 18.78 -4.39
N PHE A 270 26.26 18.72 -4.45
CA PHE A 270 25.42 19.79 -4.97
C PHE A 270 24.53 20.35 -3.87
N GLU A 271 24.37 21.65 -3.85
CA GLU A 271 23.48 22.35 -2.95
C GLU A 271 22.24 22.81 -3.74
N ASN A 272 21.04 22.54 -3.24
CA ASN A 272 19.80 23.11 -3.73
C ASN A 272 19.28 22.55 -5.07
N TYR A 273 18.76 21.34 -5.04
CA TYR A 273 18.21 20.63 -6.21
C TYR A 273 16.69 20.66 -6.33
N LEU A 274 15.99 21.53 -5.62
CA LEU A 274 14.56 21.71 -5.78
C LEU A 274 14.22 22.62 -6.99
N ILE A 275 15.05 22.59 -8.03
CA ILE A 275 14.72 23.22 -9.31
C ILE A 275 13.69 22.32 -10.01
N PRO A 276 12.47 22.78 -10.26
CA PRO A 276 11.36 21.91 -10.69
C PRO A 276 11.65 21.02 -11.91
N GLN A 277 12.44 21.52 -12.86
CA GLN A 277 12.79 20.75 -14.07
C GLN A 277 13.75 19.61 -13.78
N GLU A 278 14.80 19.88 -13.02
CA GLU A 278 15.82 18.89 -12.66
C GLU A 278 15.22 17.82 -11.74
N PHE A 279 14.33 18.21 -10.86
CA PHE A 279 13.61 17.29 -10.00
C PHE A 279 12.69 16.35 -10.79
N TYR A 280 11.98 16.86 -11.81
CA TYR A 280 11.19 16.01 -12.70
C TYR A 280 12.06 14.98 -13.44
N GLU A 281 13.18 15.44 -14.02
CA GLU A 281 14.11 14.57 -14.73
C GLU A 281 14.70 13.50 -13.80
N SER A 282 15.09 13.88 -12.60
CA SER A 282 15.60 12.95 -11.57
C SER A 282 14.57 11.94 -11.14
N ALA A 283 13.33 12.36 -10.94
CA ALA A 283 12.22 11.49 -10.57
C ALA A 283 11.98 10.41 -11.62
N MET A 284 11.85 10.81 -12.88
CA MET A 284 11.64 9.89 -14.01
C MET A 284 12.81 8.90 -14.14
N ASN A 285 14.04 9.40 -14.00
CA ASN A 285 15.24 8.59 -14.06
C ASN A 285 15.34 7.63 -12.86
N GLY A 286 15.03 8.10 -11.66
CA GLY A 286 15.01 7.26 -10.44
C GLY A 286 14.02 6.11 -10.54
N ILE A 287 12.80 6.36 -11.03
CA ILE A 287 11.79 5.31 -11.23
C ILE A 287 12.22 4.33 -12.32
N GLN A 288 12.80 4.83 -13.42
CA GLN A 288 13.38 3.95 -14.46
C GLN A 288 14.47 3.04 -13.87
N TRP A 289 15.35 3.59 -13.03
CA TRP A 289 16.38 2.80 -12.36
C TRP A 289 15.80 1.70 -11.47
N ILE A 290 14.69 1.95 -10.78
CA ILE A 290 13.99 0.94 -9.98
C ILE A 290 13.48 -0.20 -10.88
N ILE A 291 12.85 0.12 -12.00
CA ILE A 291 12.35 -0.88 -12.96
C ILE A 291 13.52 -1.77 -13.46
N ASP A 292 14.64 -1.15 -13.80
CA ASP A 292 15.84 -1.84 -14.33
C ASP A 292 16.50 -2.74 -13.28
N ASN A 293 16.34 -2.41 -11.98
CA ASN A 293 17.03 -3.06 -10.87
C ASN A 293 16.12 -3.90 -9.96
N LYS A 294 14.86 -4.11 -10.35
CA LYS A 294 13.87 -4.81 -9.51
C LYS A 294 14.29 -6.23 -9.06
N ASP A 295 15.16 -6.91 -9.83
CA ASP A 295 15.65 -8.25 -9.54
C ASP A 295 17.17 -8.26 -9.28
N THR A 296 17.80 -7.13 -9.02
CA THR A 296 19.25 -7.01 -8.92
C THR A 296 19.79 -7.70 -7.68
N ALA A 297 20.82 -8.52 -7.87
CA ALA A 297 21.61 -9.09 -6.78
C ALA A 297 22.64 -8.05 -6.31
N TRP A 298 22.36 -7.41 -5.19
CA TRP A 298 23.21 -6.34 -4.65
C TRP A 298 24.53 -6.88 -4.12
N PRO A 299 25.69 -6.28 -4.47
CA PRO A 299 26.99 -6.75 -3.99
C PRO A 299 27.12 -6.70 -2.47
N GLY A 300 27.48 -7.83 -1.87
CA GLY A 300 27.75 -7.90 -0.43
C GLY A 300 26.49 -8.01 0.46
N VAL A 301 25.32 -8.11 -0.14
CA VAL A 301 24.02 -8.21 0.52
C VAL A 301 23.53 -9.67 0.52
N ASP A 302 22.75 -10.06 1.51
CA ASP A 302 22.16 -11.40 1.58
C ASP A 302 21.15 -11.61 0.43
N GLU A 303 21.04 -12.83 -0.07
CA GLU A 303 20.13 -13.17 -1.17
C GLU A 303 18.65 -12.86 -0.85
N SER A 304 18.27 -12.91 0.42
CA SER A 304 16.92 -12.55 0.89
C SER A 304 16.59 -11.05 0.74
N LEU A 305 17.57 -10.22 0.43
CA LEU A 305 17.44 -8.77 0.23
C LEU A 305 17.82 -8.36 -1.21
N TYR A 306 17.73 -9.28 -2.17
CA TYR A 306 17.91 -8.92 -3.58
C TYR A 306 16.63 -8.28 -4.12
N GLY A 307 16.80 -7.41 -5.09
CA GLY A 307 15.69 -6.76 -5.78
C GLY A 307 15.08 -5.56 -5.07
N ILE A 308 13.94 -5.15 -5.57
CA ILE A 308 13.14 -4.03 -5.06
C ILE A 308 11.68 -4.46 -5.09
N ASP A 309 11.04 -4.52 -3.92
CA ASP A 309 9.67 -5.02 -3.78
C ASP A 309 8.63 -3.91 -3.84
N ILE A 310 8.94 -2.77 -3.22
CA ILE A 310 8.03 -1.65 -3.04
C ILE A 310 8.68 -0.35 -3.49
N LEU A 311 7.93 0.47 -4.21
CA LEU A 311 8.23 1.86 -4.50
C LEU A 311 7.30 2.74 -3.68
N SER A 312 7.85 3.52 -2.74
CA SER A 312 7.13 4.49 -1.92
C SER A 312 7.43 5.90 -2.40
N LEU A 313 6.37 6.65 -2.75
CA LEU A 313 6.47 7.94 -3.39
C LEU A 313 5.57 8.96 -2.70
N SER A 314 6.19 9.83 -1.90
CA SER A 314 5.52 10.75 -0.98
C SER A 314 5.44 12.19 -1.50
N TRP A 315 5.47 12.37 -2.79
CA TRP A 315 5.39 13.67 -3.46
C TRP A 315 4.55 13.53 -4.74
N GLY A 316 4.23 14.64 -5.37
CA GLY A 316 3.42 14.65 -6.57
C GLY A 316 3.91 15.65 -7.61
N ILE A 317 3.42 15.46 -8.82
CA ILE A 317 3.63 16.36 -9.96
C ILE A 317 2.29 17.05 -10.25
N THR A 318 2.30 18.39 -10.29
CA THR A 318 1.08 19.13 -10.62
C THR A 318 0.59 18.77 -12.02
N SER A 319 -0.68 18.45 -12.10
CA SER A 319 -1.35 18.42 -13.42
C SER A 319 -1.50 19.83 -13.98
N HIS A 320 -1.48 19.93 -15.29
CA HIS A 320 -1.72 21.18 -16.03
C HIS A 320 -3.14 21.27 -16.60
N GLU A 321 -3.93 20.20 -16.46
CA GLU A 321 -5.29 20.13 -16.93
C GLU A 321 -6.26 20.60 -15.86
N THR A 322 -7.34 21.25 -16.29
CA THR A 322 -8.52 21.43 -15.44
C THR A 322 -9.14 20.07 -15.14
N GLY A 323 -9.31 19.75 -13.86
CA GLY A 323 -9.80 18.45 -13.42
C GLY A 323 -8.70 17.42 -13.14
N GLY A 324 -7.44 17.85 -13.11
CA GLY A 324 -6.30 17.00 -12.78
C GLY A 324 -5.82 16.12 -13.94
N SER A 325 -4.90 15.21 -13.62
CA SER A 325 -4.39 14.23 -14.58
C SER A 325 -5.42 13.13 -14.87
N ASP A 326 -5.42 12.64 -16.10
CA ASP A 326 -6.20 11.48 -16.52
C ASP A 326 -5.41 10.14 -16.39
N GLY A 327 -4.19 10.19 -15.84
CA GLY A 327 -3.35 9.02 -15.64
C GLY A 327 -2.55 8.57 -16.85
N GLU A 328 -2.59 9.32 -17.96
CA GLU A 328 -1.88 8.99 -19.21
C GLU A 328 -0.66 9.87 -19.47
N ASP A 329 -0.33 10.78 -18.56
CA ASP A 329 0.95 11.49 -18.60
C ASP A 329 2.13 10.55 -18.35
N MET A 330 3.35 10.97 -18.76
CA MET A 330 4.55 10.14 -18.66
C MET A 330 4.80 9.63 -17.23
N HIS A 331 4.60 10.50 -16.24
CA HIS A 331 4.87 10.17 -14.84
C HIS A 331 3.82 9.23 -14.24
N SER A 332 2.59 9.22 -14.72
CA SER A 332 1.60 8.20 -14.34
C SER A 332 1.88 6.86 -15.03
N ARG A 333 2.24 6.91 -16.31
CA ARG A 333 2.53 5.70 -17.09
C ARG A 333 3.77 4.96 -16.60
N ILE A 334 4.86 5.65 -16.20
CA ILE A 334 6.05 4.97 -15.69
C ILE A 334 5.77 4.24 -14.37
N LEU A 335 4.84 4.74 -13.53
CA LEU A 335 4.40 4.03 -12.33
C LEU A 335 3.57 2.80 -12.68
N ASN A 336 2.74 2.87 -13.74
CA ASN A 336 2.06 1.69 -14.26
C ASN A 336 3.07 0.63 -14.73
N GLU A 337 4.14 1.04 -15.43
CA GLU A 337 5.19 0.10 -15.87
C GLU A 337 5.96 -0.50 -14.69
N ALA A 338 6.25 0.27 -13.64
CA ALA A 338 6.84 -0.28 -12.42
C ALA A 338 5.93 -1.35 -11.79
N THR A 339 4.62 -1.09 -11.72
CA THR A 339 3.64 -2.06 -11.22
C THR A 339 3.58 -3.31 -12.09
N LEU A 340 3.55 -3.17 -13.41
CA LEU A 340 3.56 -4.29 -14.36
C LEU A 340 4.87 -5.09 -14.33
N ALA A 341 5.98 -4.44 -13.98
CA ALA A 341 7.25 -5.10 -13.78
C ALA A 341 7.30 -5.94 -12.48
N GLY A 342 6.35 -5.79 -11.57
CA GLY A 342 6.24 -6.54 -10.33
C GLY A 342 6.62 -5.73 -9.07
N VAL A 343 6.88 -4.43 -9.20
CA VAL A 343 7.14 -3.56 -8.04
C VAL A 343 5.82 -2.99 -7.53
N THR A 344 5.51 -3.15 -6.26
CA THR A 344 4.29 -2.58 -5.67
C THR A 344 4.47 -1.08 -5.45
N VAL A 345 3.66 -0.27 -6.11
CA VAL A 345 3.78 1.20 -6.08
C VAL A 345 2.75 1.80 -5.13
N SER A 346 3.22 2.50 -4.11
CA SER A 346 2.42 3.30 -3.18
C SER A 346 2.72 4.79 -3.40
N VAL A 347 1.69 5.60 -3.62
CA VAL A 347 1.84 7.01 -4.01
C VAL A 347 0.87 7.92 -3.28
N ALA A 348 1.32 9.10 -2.88
CA ALA A 348 0.52 10.10 -2.19
C ALA A 348 -0.57 10.70 -3.10
N ALA A 349 -1.77 10.87 -2.56
CA ALA A 349 -2.88 11.52 -3.28
C ALA A 349 -2.68 13.03 -3.46
N GLY A 350 -1.90 13.67 -2.59
CA GLY A 350 -1.62 15.11 -2.56
C GLY A 350 -2.30 15.84 -1.41
N ASN A 351 -1.89 17.10 -1.20
CA ASN A 351 -2.32 17.92 -0.06
C ASN A 351 -3.08 19.20 -0.47
N ASP A 352 -3.76 19.18 -1.61
CA ASP A 352 -4.49 20.33 -2.16
C ASP A 352 -6.00 20.31 -1.82
N GLY A 353 -6.46 19.29 -1.07
CA GLY A 353 -7.87 19.11 -0.74
C GLY A 353 -8.45 20.13 0.24
N PRO A 354 -9.78 20.14 0.43
CA PRO A 354 -10.80 19.38 -0.32
C PRO A 354 -11.21 20.06 -1.63
N SER A 355 -10.58 21.16 -2.02
CA SER A 355 -10.94 21.96 -3.20
C SER A 355 -9.90 21.78 -4.33
N ASN A 356 -9.20 20.64 -4.31
CA ASN A 356 -8.27 20.30 -5.38
C ASN A 356 -8.99 20.23 -6.73
N ASP A 357 -8.32 20.68 -7.80
CA ASP A 357 -8.83 20.59 -9.17
C ASP A 357 -8.37 19.24 -9.76
N GLY A 358 -8.92 18.13 -9.26
CA GLY A 358 -8.51 16.76 -9.57
C GLY A 358 -7.23 16.32 -8.85
N LEU A 359 -6.82 15.08 -9.06
CA LEU A 359 -5.60 14.54 -8.46
C LEU A 359 -4.35 14.97 -9.24
N SER A 360 -3.22 15.05 -8.53
CA SER A 360 -1.91 15.26 -9.13
C SER A 360 -1.51 14.09 -10.02
N GLY A 361 -0.57 14.32 -10.96
CA GLY A 361 -0.20 13.32 -11.94
C GLY A 361 0.16 11.96 -11.34
N MET A 362 1.12 11.89 -10.40
CA MET A 362 1.54 10.62 -9.81
C MET A 362 0.39 9.87 -9.12
N GLY A 363 -0.45 10.58 -8.35
CA GLY A 363 -1.62 10.03 -7.68
C GLY A 363 -2.73 9.57 -8.63
N SER A 364 -2.62 9.87 -9.92
CA SER A 364 -3.57 9.48 -10.97
C SER A 364 -3.19 8.21 -11.72
N SER A 365 -2.03 7.59 -11.41
CA SER A 365 -1.62 6.32 -12.02
C SER A 365 -2.68 5.23 -11.83
N SER A 366 -3.04 4.53 -12.91
CA SER A 366 -4.13 3.54 -12.91
C SER A 366 -3.83 2.32 -12.04
N LEU A 367 -2.57 1.88 -11.98
CA LEU A 367 -2.18 0.63 -11.35
C LEU A 367 -1.59 0.81 -9.95
N SER A 368 -1.07 1.99 -9.60
CA SER A 368 -0.51 2.29 -8.29
C SER A 368 -1.57 2.31 -7.20
N ILE A 369 -1.13 2.15 -5.95
CA ILE A 369 -1.93 2.33 -4.75
C ILE A 369 -1.83 3.80 -4.34
N THR A 370 -2.88 4.57 -4.58
CA THR A 370 -2.94 5.99 -4.23
C THR A 370 -3.49 6.15 -2.82
N VAL A 371 -2.74 6.84 -1.96
CA VAL A 371 -3.03 6.94 -0.53
C VAL A 371 -3.42 8.36 -0.14
N GLY A 372 -4.64 8.50 0.38
CA GLY A 372 -5.13 9.72 1.05
C GLY A 372 -4.75 9.76 2.53
N ALA A 373 -4.96 10.88 3.18
CA ALA A 373 -4.66 11.04 4.61
C ALA A 373 -5.91 11.25 5.46
N THR A 374 -5.97 10.59 6.62
CA THR A 374 -6.92 10.87 7.68
C THR A 374 -6.30 11.70 8.79
N ASP A 375 -7.17 12.38 9.56
CA ASP A 375 -6.86 12.96 10.85
C ASP A 375 -7.40 12.01 11.93
N ASP A 376 -6.51 11.41 12.69
CA ASP A 376 -6.82 10.47 13.76
C ASP A 376 -7.24 11.14 15.08
N MET A 377 -7.48 12.46 15.05
CA MET A 377 -7.83 13.29 16.20
C MET A 377 -6.87 13.13 17.41
N ASN A 378 -5.69 12.55 17.18
CA ASN A 378 -4.70 12.11 18.18
C ASN A 378 -5.29 11.11 19.21
N THR A 379 -6.16 10.23 18.75
CA THR A 379 -6.73 9.11 19.50
C THR A 379 -6.35 7.78 18.85
N ILE A 380 -6.52 6.68 19.57
CA ILE A 380 -6.31 5.33 19.02
C ILE A 380 -7.62 4.82 18.40
N GLU A 381 -8.74 5.33 18.85
CA GLU A 381 -10.06 4.97 18.36
C GLU A 381 -10.20 5.39 16.89
N ARG A 382 -10.55 4.43 16.04
CA ARG A 382 -10.73 4.64 14.60
C ARG A 382 -12.13 5.17 14.24
N ASP A 383 -13.05 5.16 15.21
CA ASP A 383 -14.46 5.57 15.00
C ASP A 383 -14.62 7.09 14.92
N ASP A 384 -13.65 7.85 15.40
CA ASP A 384 -13.62 9.32 15.35
C ASP A 384 -12.67 9.89 14.30
N ASP A 385 -11.98 9.01 13.54
CA ASP A 385 -11.14 9.41 12.42
C ASP A 385 -11.97 10.11 11.35
N ASP A 386 -11.45 11.18 10.79
CA ASP A 386 -12.05 11.87 9.65
C ASP A 386 -11.01 12.09 8.55
N ILE A 387 -11.49 12.39 7.35
CA ILE A 387 -10.57 12.71 6.26
C ILE A 387 -9.86 14.03 6.53
N ALA A 388 -8.54 14.03 6.46
CA ALA A 388 -7.75 15.22 6.68
C ALA A 388 -8.14 16.34 5.71
N SER A 389 -8.30 17.55 6.23
CA SER A 389 -8.80 18.69 5.46
C SER A 389 -7.91 19.09 4.28
N TYR A 390 -6.65 18.72 4.33
CA TYR A 390 -5.67 18.95 3.25
C TYR A 390 -5.58 17.79 2.24
N SER A 391 -6.00 16.57 2.59
CA SER A 391 -5.91 15.42 1.68
C SER A 391 -6.63 15.71 0.36
N SER A 392 -5.97 15.48 -0.76
CA SER A 392 -6.62 15.60 -2.07
C SER A 392 -7.69 14.53 -2.25
N ARG A 393 -8.76 14.88 -2.95
CA ARG A 393 -9.96 14.06 -3.18
C ARG A 393 -9.99 13.57 -4.62
N GLY A 394 -10.58 12.39 -4.78
CA GLY A 394 -10.89 11.84 -6.08
C GLY A 394 -12.21 12.36 -6.68
N PRO A 395 -12.67 11.75 -7.76
CA PRO A 395 -11.90 10.80 -8.59
C PRO A 395 -10.77 11.51 -9.36
N ARG A 396 -9.85 10.74 -9.97
CA ARG A 396 -9.00 11.30 -11.02
C ARG A 396 -9.84 11.61 -12.25
N ARG A 397 -9.29 12.40 -13.16
CA ARG A 397 -9.93 12.71 -14.43
C ARG A 397 -10.11 11.43 -15.28
N ASP A 398 -11.27 11.32 -15.95
CA ASP A 398 -11.57 10.24 -16.90
C ASP A 398 -10.65 10.32 -18.12
N ASN A 399 -9.97 9.22 -18.45
CA ASN A 399 -9.11 9.10 -19.64
C ASN A 399 -9.88 8.67 -20.90
N GLY A 400 -11.15 8.34 -20.78
CA GLY A 400 -12.01 7.93 -21.90
C GLY A 400 -11.90 6.45 -22.29
N ASP A 401 -11.23 5.62 -21.51
CA ASP A 401 -11.06 4.18 -21.80
C ASP A 401 -12.31 3.34 -21.50
N SER A 402 -13.34 3.93 -20.92
CA SER A 402 -14.59 3.30 -20.49
C SER A 402 -14.41 2.32 -19.31
N ASN A 403 -13.33 2.44 -18.55
CA ASN A 403 -13.08 1.68 -17.32
C ASN A 403 -13.12 2.60 -16.09
N PRO A 404 -14.28 2.84 -15.48
CA PRO A 404 -14.43 3.78 -14.38
C PRO A 404 -13.64 3.40 -13.11
N ILE A 405 -13.18 2.15 -13.03
CA ILE A 405 -12.40 1.69 -11.86
C ILE A 405 -11.00 2.32 -11.81
N ASN A 406 -10.47 2.70 -12.97
CA ASN A 406 -9.19 3.40 -13.04
C ASN A 406 -9.27 4.84 -12.52
N GLU A 407 -10.44 5.47 -12.59
CA GLU A 407 -10.69 6.82 -12.07
C GLU A 407 -10.93 6.85 -10.56
N MET A 408 -11.25 5.71 -9.97
CA MET A 408 -11.54 5.58 -8.53
C MET A 408 -10.26 5.67 -7.70
N LYS A 409 -9.80 6.89 -7.48
CA LYS A 409 -8.66 7.26 -6.62
C LYS A 409 -9.13 8.27 -5.57
N PRO A 410 -8.56 8.27 -4.34
CA PRO A 410 -7.51 7.38 -3.84
C PRO A 410 -8.00 5.92 -3.71
N ASP A 411 -7.05 5.00 -3.52
CA ASP A 411 -7.37 3.59 -3.23
C ASP A 411 -7.75 3.41 -1.75
N VAL A 412 -6.92 3.91 -0.86
CA VAL A 412 -7.12 3.82 0.60
C VAL A 412 -6.65 5.10 1.28
N THR A 413 -6.97 5.21 2.57
CA THR A 413 -6.41 6.26 3.43
C THR A 413 -5.66 5.64 4.60
N ALA A 414 -4.75 6.42 5.19
CA ALA A 414 -4.08 6.13 6.46
C ALA A 414 -3.88 7.42 7.25
N SER A 415 -3.59 7.32 8.54
CA SER A 415 -3.27 8.48 9.37
C SER A 415 -2.11 9.28 8.79
N GLY A 416 -2.30 10.58 8.65
CA GLY A 416 -1.31 11.51 8.11
C GLY A 416 -1.27 12.85 8.81
N SER A 417 -1.96 13.03 9.95
CA SER A 417 -2.07 14.31 10.67
C SER A 417 -1.37 14.29 12.02
N ASN A 418 -0.66 15.36 12.33
CA ASN A 418 0.02 15.58 13.64
C ASN A 418 0.97 14.46 14.08
N ILE A 419 1.76 13.91 13.25
CA ILE A 419 2.58 12.73 13.48
C ILE A 419 3.97 12.98 14.10
N ILE A 420 4.60 11.99 14.74
CA ILE A 420 5.98 11.97 15.19
C ILE A 420 6.78 11.03 14.31
N GLN A 421 7.87 11.50 13.72
CA GLN A 421 8.68 10.75 12.77
C GLN A 421 10.18 10.89 13.04
N ALA A 422 10.96 10.12 12.31
CA ALA A 422 12.41 10.22 12.28
C ALA A 422 12.87 11.59 11.73
N GLU A 423 13.83 12.23 12.38
CA GLU A 423 14.39 13.52 11.98
C GLU A 423 15.83 13.37 11.50
N ALA A 424 16.09 13.74 10.25
CA ALA A 424 17.42 13.68 9.67
C ALA A 424 18.40 14.66 10.28
N CYS A 425 19.65 14.26 10.30
CA CYS A 425 20.80 15.09 10.61
C CYS A 425 21.29 15.81 9.34
N VAL A 426 20.73 16.95 9.03
CA VAL A 426 20.77 17.64 7.72
C VAL A 426 22.11 18.23 7.32
N THR A 427 23.19 18.02 8.01
CA THR A 427 24.51 18.45 7.53
C THR A 427 25.54 17.40 7.81
N THR A 428 26.41 17.19 6.84
CA THR A 428 27.58 16.31 6.90
C THR A 428 28.19 16.23 8.30
N GLY A 429 27.72 15.30 9.12
CA GLY A 429 28.24 14.99 10.44
C GLY A 429 28.00 16.01 11.54
N GLY A 430 27.10 16.97 11.38
CA GLY A 430 26.92 18.07 12.35
C GLY A 430 25.53 18.22 12.99
N CYS A 431 24.54 17.45 12.59
CA CYS A 431 23.15 17.52 13.10
C CYS A 431 22.63 18.95 13.29
N ASN A 432 22.89 19.83 12.36
CA ASN A 432 22.41 21.19 12.37
C ASN A 432 21.43 21.37 11.21
N ASN A 433 20.16 21.39 11.51
CA ASN A 433 19.14 21.69 10.52
C ASN A 433 19.28 23.15 10.05
N LEU A 434 19.92 23.36 8.92
CA LEU A 434 20.09 24.69 8.34
C LEU A 434 18.81 25.26 7.75
N ILE A 435 17.85 24.38 7.40
CA ILE A 435 16.61 24.77 6.70
C ILE A 435 15.62 25.39 7.68
N ASN A 436 15.43 24.79 8.83
CA ASN A 436 14.48 25.27 9.83
C ASN A 436 15.13 26.04 10.99
N GLY A 437 16.46 26.13 11.02
CA GLY A 437 17.19 26.79 12.08
C GLY A 437 17.20 26.05 13.42
N ASP A 438 16.66 24.85 13.48
CA ASP A 438 16.64 23.97 14.63
C ASP A 438 17.79 22.98 14.55
N ALA A 439 18.30 22.53 15.69
CA ALA A 439 19.27 21.46 15.73
C ALA A 439 18.54 20.13 15.60
N ALA A 440 18.77 19.43 14.51
CA ALA A 440 18.37 18.04 14.37
C ALA A 440 19.34 17.18 15.20
N ASP A 441 18.85 16.25 15.97
CA ASP A 441 19.63 15.40 16.86
C ASP A 441 19.43 13.90 16.57
N ASN A 442 18.95 13.55 15.37
CA ASN A 442 18.57 12.19 14.99
C ASN A 442 17.54 11.59 15.95
N GLY A 443 16.61 12.40 16.37
CA GLY A 443 15.49 12.01 17.23
C GLY A 443 14.20 11.79 16.47
N TYR A 444 13.12 11.74 17.22
CA TYR A 444 11.77 11.71 16.68
C TYR A 444 11.05 13.00 17.07
N THR A 445 10.50 13.68 16.10
CA THR A 445 9.85 14.98 16.33
C THR A 445 8.48 15.08 15.67
N GLY A 446 7.61 15.91 16.26
CA GLY A 446 6.34 16.29 15.66
C GLY A 446 6.54 17.34 14.58
N ARG A 447 5.99 17.16 13.38
CA ARG A 447 6.24 18.06 12.25
C ARG A 447 5.01 18.71 11.64
N GLY A 448 3.97 18.12 11.38
CA GLY A 448 2.80 18.66 10.70
C GLY A 448 1.91 17.55 10.16
N SER A 449 1.48 17.63 8.93
CA SER A 449 0.51 16.71 8.39
C SER A 449 0.64 16.59 6.88
N GLY A 450 0.46 15.40 6.30
CA GLY A 450 0.53 15.21 4.86
C GLY A 450 0.19 13.78 4.41
N THR A 451 -0.33 13.64 3.20
CA THR A 451 -0.44 12.34 2.54
C THR A 451 0.93 11.69 2.33
N SER A 452 2.00 12.48 2.41
CA SER A 452 3.39 12.02 2.37
C SER A 452 3.74 11.02 3.46
N TYR A 453 3.02 11.00 4.57
CA TYR A 453 3.27 10.10 5.70
C TYR A 453 2.27 8.96 5.79
N ALA A 454 1.05 9.18 5.34
CA ALA A 454 0.08 8.13 5.12
C ALA A 454 0.61 7.08 4.11
N THR A 455 1.24 7.55 3.04
CA THR A 455 1.79 6.70 1.97
C THR A 455 2.85 5.72 2.45
N PRO A 456 3.95 6.13 3.11
CA PRO A 456 4.95 5.17 3.58
C PRO A 456 4.44 4.29 4.72
N ALA A 457 3.48 4.75 5.52
CA ALA A 457 2.82 3.89 6.50
C ALA A 457 2.10 2.71 5.81
N VAL A 458 1.40 2.96 4.71
CA VAL A 458 0.82 1.90 3.85
C VAL A 458 1.91 1.06 3.19
N SER A 459 3.03 1.66 2.76
CA SER A 459 4.17 0.90 2.21
C SER A 459 4.73 -0.10 3.23
N GLY A 460 4.76 0.26 4.51
CA GLY A 460 5.11 -0.67 5.58
C GLY A 460 4.09 -1.81 5.73
N ILE A 461 2.78 -1.54 5.67
CA ILE A 461 1.77 -2.62 5.66
C ILE A 461 1.97 -3.55 4.46
N ILE A 462 2.26 -3.00 3.27
CA ILE A 462 2.58 -3.79 2.08
C ILE A 462 3.80 -4.67 2.33
N ALA A 463 4.83 -4.17 3.02
CA ALA A 463 6.00 -4.96 3.39
C ALA A 463 5.65 -6.14 4.30
N LEU A 464 4.74 -5.95 5.27
CA LEU A 464 4.24 -7.05 6.10
C LEU A 464 3.46 -8.09 5.27
N MET A 465 2.67 -7.65 4.29
CA MET A 465 1.92 -8.53 3.38
C MET A 465 2.85 -9.39 2.53
N ILE A 466 3.92 -8.79 1.98
CA ILE A 466 4.92 -9.48 1.16
C ILE A 466 5.74 -10.46 2.02
N GLU A 467 6.11 -10.11 3.25
CA GLU A 467 6.83 -11.01 4.16
C GLU A 467 6.05 -12.31 4.40
N VAL A 468 4.73 -12.25 4.59
CA VAL A 468 3.89 -13.44 4.81
C VAL A 468 3.53 -14.17 3.52
N ASN A 469 3.56 -13.48 2.37
CA ASN A 469 3.23 -14.05 1.06
C ASN A 469 4.07 -13.40 -0.07
N PRO A 470 5.30 -13.88 -0.29
CA PRO A 470 6.20 -13.32 -1.31
C PRO A 470 5.73 -13.54 -2.77
N GLU A 471 4.72 -14.36 -3.00
CA GLU A 471 4.17 -14.65 -4.33
C GLU A 471 3.02 -13.69 -4.71
N LEU A 472 2.67 -12.73 -3.83
CA LEU A 472 1.63 -11.75 -4.14
C LEU A 472 2.11 -10.75 -5.19
N GLU A 473 1.35 -10.63 -6.26
CA GLU A 473 1.57 -9.60 -7.28
C GLU A 473 0.95 -8.25 -6.86
N PRO A 474 1.47 -7.12 -7.36
CA PRO A 474 1.04 -5.78 -6.95
C PRO A 474 -0.47 -5.52 -7.04
N LEU A 475 -1.14 -6.05 -8.07
CA LEU A 475 -2.59 -5.87 -8.23
C LEU A 475 -3.40 -6.64 -7.19
N ALA A 476 -2.93 -7.82 -6.77
CA ALA A 476 -3.56 -8.56 -5.68
C ALA A 476 -3.37 -7.83 -4.34
N ILE A 477 -2.17 -7.30 -4.08
CA ILE A 477 -1.89 -6.46 -2.89
C ILE A 477 -2.85 -5.28 -2.84
N ARG A 478 -3.01 -4.55 -3.95
CA ARG A 478 -3.95 -3.44 -4.05
C ARG A 478 -5.39 -3.86 -3.74
N GLU A 479 -5.84 -4.97 -4.30
CA GLU A 479 -7.20 -5.45 -4.07
C GLU A 479 -7.43 -5.93 -2.64
N ILE A 480 -6.44 -6.56 -2.00
CA ILE A 480 -6.49 -6.90 -0.57
C ILE A 480 -6.64 -5.62 0.27
N LEU A 481 -5.83 -4.60 0.03
CA LEU A 481 -5.94 -3.33 0.76
C LEU A 481 -7.32 -2.69 0.59
N ARG A 482 -7.88 -2.70 -0.63
CA ARG A 482 -9.23 -2.20 -0.91
C ARG A 482 -10.31 -3.01 -0.19
N SER A 483 -10.23 -4.34 -0.25
CA SER A 483 -11.25 -5.23 0.30
C SER A 483 -11.27 -5.24 1.82
N THR A 484 -10.10 -5.15 2.46
CA THR A 484 -9.94 -5.25 3.92
C THR A 484 -10.02 -3.91 4.66
N SER A 485 -9.99 -2.78 3.95
CA SER A 485 -10.07 -1.46 4.58
C SER A 485 -11.35 -1.25 5.38
N THR A 486 -11.24 -0.57 6.52
CA THR A 486 -12.40 -0.14 7.30
C THR A 486 -13.22 0.87 6.48
N ARG A 487 -14.46 0.51 6.17
CA ARG A 487 -15.34 1.33 5.32
C ARG A 487 -15.68 2.64 5.98
N MET A 488 -15.43 3.75 5.29
CA MET A 488 -15.65 5.11 5.75
C MET A 488 -16.50 5.87 4.72
N GLY A 489 -17.51 6.60 5.19
CA GLY A 489 -18.37 7.39 4.31
C GLY A 489 -19.34 6.57 3.45
N GLU A 490 -20.12 7.26 2.62
CA GLU A 490 -21.04 6.66 1.65
C GLU A 490 -20.39 6.58 0.28
N ALA A 491 -20.71 5.55 -0.51
CA ALA A 491 -20.15 5.39 -1.85
C ALA A 491 -20.50 6.58 -2.76
N SER A 492 -19.51 7.14 -3.45
CA SER A 492 -19.69 8.28 -4.36
C SER A 492 -20.17 7.86 -5.75
N GLN A 493 -19.84 6.63 -6.17
CA GLN A 493 -20.18 6.06 -7.48
C GLN A 493 -20.81 4.66 -7.34
N PRO A 494 -21.96 4.56 -6.67
CA PRO A 494 -22.58 3.25 -6.37
C PRO A 494 -23.03 2.48 -7.62
N GLU A 495 -23.03 3.09 -8.80
CA GLU A 495 -23.26 2.42 -10.08
C GLU A 495 -22.06 1.60 -10.56
N HIS A 496 -20.88 1.79 -9.99
CA HIS A 496 -19.64 1.11 -10.36
C HIS A 496 -19.04 0.30 -9.22
N ASP A 497 -19.11 0.81 -7.99
CA ASP A 497 -18.59 0.15 -6.80
C ASP A 497 -19.41 0.51 -5.56
N ALA A 498 -19.64 -0.48 -4.69
CA ALA A 498 -20.50 -0.33 -3.52
C ALA A 498 -19.84 0.46 -2.37
N PHE A 499 -18.52 0.61 -2.36
CA PHE A 499 -17.78 1.09 -1.21
C PHE A 499 -16.92 2.31 -1.48
N TRP A 500 -16.41 2.44 -2.71
CA TRP A 500 -15.51 3.54 -3.01
C TRP A 500 -16.19 4.91 -2.88
N ASN A 501 -15.49 5.84 -2.23
CA ASN A 501 -15.88 7.25 -2.21
C ASN A 501 -14.67 8.16 -2.46
N GLU A 502 -14.96 9.39 -2.87
CA GLU A 502 -13.94 10.36 -3.30
C GLU A 502 -13.04 10.84 -2.17
N ASP A 503 -13.48 10.73 -0.91
CA ASP A 503 -12.72 11.16 0.28
C ASP A 503 -11.74 10.07 0.73
N PHE A 504 -12.24 8.88 1.01
CA PHE A 504 -11.50 7.80 1.67
C PHE A 504 -11.05 6.67 0.75
N GLY A 505 -11.39 6.72 -0.55
CA GLY A 505 -11.21 5.56 -1.43
C GLY A 505 -12.10 4.40 -0.97
N TRP A 506 -11.54 3.22 -0.85
CA TRP A 506 -12.25 2.05 -0.29
C TRP A 506 -12.29 2.05 1.25
N GLY A 507 -11.58 2.97 1.91
CA GLY A 507 -11.63 3.18 3.35
C GLY A 507 -10.27 3.41 3.99
N LEU A 508 -10.26 3.41 5.33
CA LEU A 508 -9.07 3.49 6.16
C LEU A 508 -8.37 2.12 6.20
N VAL A 509 -7.09 2.07 5.84
CA VAL A 509 -6.32 0.82 5.79
C VAL A 509 -6.41 0.04 7.10
N HIS A 510 -6.56 -1.29 7.00
CA HIS A 510 -6.65 -2.19 8.13
C HIS A 510 -5.50 -3.20 8.07
N GLY A 511 -4.37 -2.87 8.72
CA GLY A 511 -3.13 -3.63 8.62
C GLY A 511 -3.27 -5.09 9.02
N HIS A 512 -3.98 -5.36 10.12
CA HIS A 512 -4.24 -6.73 10.57
C HIS A 512 -4.93 -7.57 9.50
N ASP A 513 -6.04 -7.07 8.94
CA ASP A 513 -6.86 -7.86 8.02
C ASP A 513 -6.17 -8.03 6.67
N ALA A 514 -5.41 -7.00 6.22
CA ALA A 514 -4.61 -7.09 5.00
C ALA A 514 -3.50 -8.15 5.11
N VAL A 515 -2.75 -8.15 6.21
CA VAL A 515 -1.68 -9.12 6.45
C VAL A 515 -2.24 -10.52 6.67
N TRP A 516 -3.36 -10.62 7.41
CA TRP A 516 -3.99 -11.91 7.66
C TRP A 516 -4.54 -12.54 6.35
N THR A 517 -5.19 -11.74 5.49
CA THR A 517 -5.68 -12.20 4.19
C THR A 517 -4.51 -12.69 3.33
N SER A 518 -3.40 -11.95 3.31
CA SER A 518 -2.19 -12.32 2.59
C SER A 518 -1.59 -13.66 3.06
N LEU A 519 -1.51 -13.84 4.39
CA LEU A 519 -1.05 -15.07 5.01
C LEU A 519 -1.97 -16.27 4.66
N TYR A 520 -3.29 -16.05 4.73
CA TYR A 520 -4.26 -17.09 4.41
C TYR A 520 -4.17 -17.53 2.94
N LEU A 521 -4.04 -16.59 2.00
CA LEU A 521 -3.85 -16.91 0.59
C LEU A 521 -2.59 -17.73 0.35
N ASN A 522 -1.50 -17.44 1.06
CA ASN A 522 -0.28 -18.24 1.02
C ASN A 522 -0.50 -19.67 1.56
N GLU A 523 -1.20 -19.80 2.70
CA GLU A 523 -1.48 -21.12 3.30
C GLU A 523 -2.29 -22.03 2.39
N ILE A 524 -3.23 -21.49 1.63
CA ILE A 524 -4.04 -22.27 0.66
C ILE A 524 -3.38 -22.37 -0.72
N ASN A 525 -2.17 -21.81 -0.89
CA ASN A 525 -1.45 -21.72 -2.17
C ASN A 525 -2.30 -21.08 -3.30
N MET A 526 -3.01 -20.02 -2.99
CA MET A 526 -3.79 -19.26 -3.96
C MET A 526 -2.95 -18.10 -4.48
N THR A 527 -2.63 -18.14 -5.77
CA THR A 527 -1.85 -17.09 -6.44
C THR A 527 -2.76 -16.06 -7.11
N THR A 528 -2.21 -14.91 -7.51
CA THR A 528 -2.96 -13.90 -8.27
C THR A 528 -3.61 -14.48 -9.54
N SER A 529 -2.96 -15.44 -10.19
CA SER A 529 -3.50 -16.09 -11.40
C SER A 529 -4.71 -17.01 -11.13
N ASP A 530 -4.95 -17.38 -9.87
CA ASP A 530 -6.11 -18.17 -9.45
C ASP A 530 -7.30 -17.30 -9.07
N MET A 531 -7.12 -15.98 -9.08
CA MET A 531 -8.11 -14.98 -8.66
C MET A 531 -8.64 -14.18 -9.84
N ASN A 532 -9.93 -13.89 -9.80
CA ASN A 532 -10.58 -12.92 -10.67
C ASN A 532 -10.83 -11.63 -9.85
N LEU A 533 -9.95 -10.65 -10.00
CA LEU A 533 -10.02 -9.38 -9.28
C LEU A 533 -11.19 -8.48 -9.72
N ASP A 534 -11.82 -8.79 -10.85
CA ASP A 534 -13.03 -8.10 -11.30
C ASP A 534 -14.31 -8.64 -10.65
N LEU A 535 -14.24 -9.80 -9.99
CA LEU A 535 -15.35 -10.38 -9.27
C LEU A 535 -15.28 -9.99 -7.79
N GLN A 536 -16.28 -9.25 -7.34
CA GLN A 536 -16.36 -8.69 -5.98
C GLN A 536 -17.41 -9.44 -5.17
N VAL A 537 -17.05 -9.93 -3.99
CA VAL A 537 -17.95 -10.60 -3.04
C VAL A 537 -17.59 -10.16 -1.64
N HIS A 538 -18.51 -9.50 -0.96
CA HIS A 538 -18.25 -8.89 0.34
C HIS A 538 -19.35 -9.23 1.35
N LEU A 539 -18.91 -9.49 2.58
CA LEU A 539 -19.77 -9.55 3.75
C LEU A 539 -20.13 -8.12 4.18
N LEU A 540 -21.38 -7.92 4.55
CA LEU A 540 -21.79 -6.66 5.15
C LEU A 540 -21.60 -6.72 6.67
N PRO A 541 -21.29 -5.58 7.31
CA PRO A 541 -21.09 -5.53 8.74
C PRO A 541 -22.24 -6.18 9.50
N ASN A 542 -21.93 -7.16 10.32
CA ASN A 542 -22.92 -7.90 11.08
C ASN A 542 -23.24 -7.17 12.39
N ASN A 543 -24.43 -6.54 12.47
CA ASN A 543 -24.92 -5.88 13.68
C ASN A 543 -25.47 -6.87 14.73
N SER A 544 -25.45 -8.17 14.47
CA SER A 544 -25.91 -9.18 15.42
C SER A 544 -24.79 -9.64 16.31
N THR A 545 -24.55 -8.95 17.41
CA THR A 545 -23.66 -9.41 18.48
C THR A 545 -24.31 -10.56 19.25
N SER A 546 -24.04 -11.80 18.85
CA SER A 546 -24.22 -12.94 19.74
C SER A 546 -22.86 -13.19 20.41
N ASP A 547 -22.69 -12.70 21.62
CA ASP A 547 -21.40 -12.74 22.33
C ASP A 547 -20.87 -14.15 22.59
N GLU A 548 -21.68 -15.19 22.61
CA GLU A 548 -21.25 -16.60 22.73
C GLU A 548 -22.37 -17.55 22.30
N GLY A 549 -22.20 -18.23 21.18
CA GLY A 549 -23.11 -19.27 20.69
C GLY A 549 -24.38 -18.73 20.01
N GLY A 550 -25.17 -19.63 19.39
CA GLY A 550 -26.39 -19.30 18.69
C GLY A 550 -26.25 -19.28 17.16
N VAL A 551 -27.24 -18.71 16.48
CA VAL A 551 -27.24 -18.63 15.01
C VAL A 551 -26.99 -17.19 14.57
N ASN A 552 -25.87 -16.96 13.87
CA ASN A 552 -25.60 -15.70 13.20
C ASN A 552 -26.10 -15.76 11.75
N ILE A 553 -26.64 -14.63 11.27
CA ILE A 553 -27.04 -14.45 9.89
C ILE A 553 -26.04 -13.48 9.25
N TYR A 554 -25.40 -13.93 8.19
CA TYR A 554 -24.52 -13.14 7.37
C TYR A 554 -25.26 -12.65 6.14
N ASN A 555 -25.12 -11.38 5.86
CA ASN A 555 -25.61 -10.77 4.63
C ASN A 555 -24.38 -10.31 3.82
N GLY A 556 -24.49 -10.33 2.52
CA GLY A 556 -23.43 -9.89 1.65
C GLY A 556 -23.93 -9.37 0.33
N ILE A 557 -23.03 -8.76 -0.39
CA ILE A 557 -23.25 -8.27 -1.75
C ILE A 557 -22.16 -8.81 -2.68
N ALA A 558 -22.52 -9.00 -3.92
CA ALA A 558 -21.59 -9.43 -4.95
C ALA A 558 -21.89 -8.73 -6.27
N TRP A 559 -20.84 -8.42 -7.03
CA TRP A 559 -20.95 -7.93 -8.41
C TRP A 559 -19.72 -8.32 -9.21
N SER A 560 -19.79 -8.23 -10.52
CA SER A 560 -18.64 -8.45 -11.39
C SER A 560 -18.47 -7.28 -12.35
N ARG A 561 -17.24 -6.90 -12.61
CA ARG A 561 -16.86 -5.85 -13.55
C ARG A 561 -16.69 -6.36 -14.98
N GLY A 562 -16.73 -7.66 -15.20
CA GLY A 562 -16.51 -8.26 -16.54
C GLY A 562 -17.04 -9.67 -16.72
N ASP A 563 -16.81 -10.55 -15.77
CA ASP A 563 -17.13 -11.98 -15.87
C ASP A 563 -18.49 -12.34 -15.23
N VAL A 564 -18.95 -13.54 -15.54
CA VAL A 564 -20.22 -14.05 -15.02
C VAL A 564 -19.99 -14.69 -13.66
N LEU A 565 -20.64 -14.18 -12.62
CA LEU A 565 -20.73 -14.86 -11.33
C LEU A 565 -21.58 -16.13 -11.51
N GLU A 566 -21.01 -17.30 -11.20
CA GLU A 566 -21.72 -18.59 -11.29
C GLU A 566 -22.19 -19.08 -9.92
N THR A 567 -21.35 -18.98 -8.89
CA THR A 567 -21.73 -19.35 -7.51
C THR A 567 -21.11 -18.41 -6.49
N ILE A 568 -21.79 -18.31 -5.34
CA ILE A 568 -21.21 -17.76 -4.11
C ILE A 568 -21.09 -18.92 -3.13
N GLU A 569 -19.98 -19.04 -2.46
CA GLU A 569 -19.69 -20.10 -1.51
C GLU A 569 -19.19 -19.53 -0.21
N PHE A 570 -19.51 -20.19 0.92
CA PHE A 570 -18.92 -19.88 2.21
C PHE A 570 -18.28 -21.11 2.83
N SER A 571 -17.32 -20.87 3.72
CA SER A 571 -16.65 -21.90 4.51
C SER A 571 -16.60 -21.48 5.98
N VAL A 572 -16.72 -22.47 6.87
CA VAL A 572 -16.60 -22.31 8.32
C VAL A 572 -15.44 -23.14 8.92
N ASP A 573 -14.65 -23.75 8.06
CA ASP A 573 -13.57 -24.67 8.44
C ASP A 573 -12.22 -24.31 7.75
N GLY A 574 -12.02 -23.02 7.52
CA GLY A 574 -10.79 -22.50 6.92
C GLY A 574 -10.63 -22.91 5.45
N GLY A 575 -11.72 -22.96 4.68
CA GLY A 575 -11.68 -23.31 3.25
C GLY A 575 -11.56 -24.82 2.96
N SER A 576 -11.61 -25.67 3.99
CA SER A 576 -11.53 -27.13 3.78
C SER A 576 -12.79 -27.69 3.12
N THR A 577 -13.94 -27.12 3.41
CA THR A 577 -15.22 -27.41 2.74
C THR A 577 -15.94 -26.11 2.42
N TRP A 578 -16.68 -26.12 1.31
CA TRP A 578 -17.44 -24.99 0.82
C TRP A 578 -18.90 -25.37 0.64
N GLU A 579 -19.80 -24.47 1.07
CA GLU A 579 -21.23 -24.58 0.89
C GLU A 579 -21.73 -23.48 -0.03
N GLU A 580 -22.57 -23.81 -1.02
CA GLU A 580 -23.17 -22.82 -1.92
C GLU A 580 -24.16 -21.94 -1.18
N VAL A 581 -24.14 -20.64 -1.47
CA VAL A 581 -25.06 -19.65 -0.96
C VAL A 581 -26.06 -19.27 -2.04
N TYR A 582 -27.34 -19.24 -1.67
CA TYR A 582 -28.35 -18.69 -2.57
C TYR A 582 -28.24 -17.18 -2.64
N TYR A 583 -28.26 -16.62 -3.85
CA TYR A 583 -28.22 -15.19 -4.11
C TYR A 583 -29.31 -14.76 -5.08
N GLU A 584 -29.74 -13.50 -4.96
CA GLU A 584 -30.79 -12.89 -5.78
C GLU A 584 -30.29 -11.60 -6.44
N PRO A 585 -30.66 -11.34 -7.71
CA PRO A 585 -30.37 -10.05 -8.34
C PRO A 585 -31.08 -8.92 -7.61
N VAL A 586 -30.36 -7.83 -7.32
CA VAL A 586 -30.90 -6.66 -6.62
C VAL A 586 -32.13 -6.07 -7.33
N ASN A 587 -32.13 -6.08 -8.67
CA ASN A 587 -33.22 -5.53 -9.49
C ASN A 587 -34.18 -6.59 -10.05
N GLY A 588 -34.05 -7.86 -9.68
CA GLY A 588 -34.89 -8.94 -10.14
C GLY A 588 -34.73 -9.33 -11.61
N THR A 589 -33.66 -8.90 -12.27
CA THR A 589 -33.29 -9.28 -13.62
C THR A 589 -32.01 -10.13 -13.58
N LEU A 590 -32.02 -11.26 -14.28
CA LEU A 590 -30.86 -12.12 -14.41
C LEU A 590 -29.98 -11.63 -15.58
N SER A 591 -29.10 -10.70 -15.29
CA SER A 591 -28.05 -10.27 -16.22
C SER A 591 -26.68 -10.58 -15.62
N THR A 592 -25.73 -10.92 -16.47
CA THR A 592 -24.36 -11.28 -16.09
C THR A 592 -23.54 -10.13 -15.50
N TYR A 593 -24.09 -8.93 -15.49
CA TYR A 593 -23.44 -7.72 -14.99
C TYR A 593 -24.28 -7.01 -13.92
N GLU A 594 -25.07 -7.75 -13.16
CA GLU A 594 -25.90 -7.19 -12.09
C GLU A 594 -25.26 -7.41 -10.73
N SER A 595 -25.68 -6.60 -9.77
CA SER A 595 -25.36 -6.80 -8.37
C SER A 595 -26.31 -7.80 -7.76
N PHE A 596 -25.80 -8.57 -6.81
CA PHE A 596 -26.53 -9.63 -6.12
C PHE A 596 -26.46 -9.40 -4.62
N GLU A 597 -27.57 -9.69 -3.94
CA GLU A 597 -27.61 -9.85 -2.50
C GLU A 597 -27.59 -11.34 -2.16
N PHE A 598 -26.88 -11.69 -1.10
CA PHE A 598 -26.88 -13.04 -0.58
C PHE A 598 -26.96 -13.05 0.94
N SER A 599 -27.48 -14.16 1.47
CA SER A 599 -27.57 -14.35 2.92
C SER A 599 -27.43 -15.82 3.27
N PHE A 600 -26.68 -16.10 4.33
CA PHE A 600 -26.57 -17.44 4.89
C PHE A 600 -26.55 -17.38 6.42
N SER A 601 -26.72 -18.52 7.07
CA SER A 601 -26.74 -18.60 8.52
C SER A 601 -25.71 -19.61 9.01
N VAL A 602 -24.97 -19.25 10.04
CA VAL A 602 -24.00 -20.11 10.72
C VAL A 602 -24.44 -20.35 12.15
N ASN A 603 -24.52 -21.62 12.54
CA ASN A 603 -24.77 -21.99 13.93
C ASN A 603 -23.45 -22.05 14.70
N LEU A 604 -23.16 -21.03 15.47
CA LEU A 604 -21.92 -20.90 16.24
C LEU A 604 -21.76 -22.01 17.29
N ASP A 605 -22.87 -22.60 17.79
CA ASP A 605 -22.80 -23.72 18.74
C ASP A 605 -22.23 -24.99 18.10
N THR A 606 -22.22 -25.08 16.77
CA THR A 606 -21.62 -26.21 16.03
C THR A 606 -20.17 -26.01 15.69
N LEU A 607 -19.66 -24.81 15.79
CA LEU A 607 -18.26 -24.50 15.55
C LEU A 607 -17.39 -24.90 16.75
N PRO A 608 -16.13 -25.27 16.53
CA PRO A 608 -15.18 -25.48 17.61
C PRO A 608 -15.16 -24.31 18.59
N ALA A 609 -14.92 -24.59 19.89
CA ALA A 609 -14.77 -23.52 20.87
C ALA A 609 -13.54 -22.66 20.55
N GLY A 610 -13.67 -21.34 20.66
CA GLY A 610 -12.65 -20.37 20.33
C GLY A 610 -12.88 -19.67 18.99
N TYR A 611 -11.87 -18.96 18.49
CA TYR A 611 -11.95 -18.21 17.25
C TYR A 611 -12.10 -19.14 16.05
N ASN A 612 -13.05 -18.85 15.21
CA ASN A 612 -13.30 -19.51 13.94
C ASN A 612 -13.47 -18.43 12.86
N MET A 613 -13.18 -18.79 11.63
CA MET A 613 -13.36 -17.89 10.49
C MET A 613 -14.50 -18.32 9.63
N ILE A 614 -15.30 -17.35 9.25
CA ILE A 614 -16.32 -17.47 8.24
C ILE A 614 -15.79 -16.77 7.00
N ILE A 615 -15.55 -17.55 5.95
CA ILE A 615 -14.94 -17.06 4.71
C ILE A 615 -15.98 -17.16 3.59
N VAL A 616 -16.04 -16.15 2.73
CA VAL A 616 -16.90 -16.13 1.56
C VAL A 616 -16.09 -15.83 0.30
N ARG A 617 -16.51 -16.41 -0.82
CA ARG A 617 -15.95 -16.15 -2.15
C ARG A 617 -16.99 -16.31 -3.23
N GLY A 618 -16.77 -15.67 -4.36
CA GLY A 618 -17.49 -15.93 -5.60
C GLY A 618 -16.66 -16.81 -6.55
N ILE A 619 -17.33 -17.57 -7.39
CA ILE A 619 -16.72 -18.35 -8.47
C ILE A 619 -17.33 -17.88 -9.78
N ASP A 620 -16.49 -17.55 -10.73
CA ASP A 620 -16.92 -17.18 -12.08
C ASP A 620 -17.20 -18.40 -12.97
N SER A 621 -17.69 -18.15 -14.16
CA SER A 621 -18.02 -19.21 -15.13
C SER A 621 -16.81 -20.01 -15.65
N SER A 622 -15.59 -19.53 -15.42
CA SER A 622 -14.34 -20.23 -15.72
C SER A 622 -13.88 -21.12 -14.57
N GLY A 623 -14.47 -20.97 -13.40
CA GLY A 623 -14.09 -21.64 -12.16
C GLY A 623 -13.02 -20.88 -11.36
N THR A 624 -12.76 -19.61 -11.71
CA THR A 624 -11.81 -18.73 -11.01
C THR A 624 -12.50 -18.07 -9.81
N SER A 625 -11.79 -17.95 -8.70
CA SER A 625 -12.32 -17.38 -7.45
C SER A 625 -12.18 -15.85 -7.41
N SER A 626 -13.12 -15.16 -6.80
CA SER A 626 -12.90 -13.79 -6.34
C SER A 626 -11.79 -13.74 -5.28
N MET A 627 -11.34 -12.52 -4.92
CA MET A 627 -10.73 -12.31 -3.61
C MET A 627 -11.69 -12.84 -2.54
N ILE A 628 -11.15 -13.37 -1.45
CA ILE A 628 -11.97 -13.79 -0.30
C ILE A 628 -12.34 -12.57 0.55
N ASP A 629 -13.50 -12.68 1.20
CA ASP A 629 -13.84 -11.82 2.33
C ASP A 629 -14.17 -12.68 3.55
N TRP A 630 -14.02 -12.17 4.75
CA TRP A 630 -14.10 -12.98 5.95
C TRP A 630 -14.52 -12.21 7.20
N ASP A 631 -15.06 -12.95 8.16
CA ASP A 631 -15.38 -12.47 9.51
C ASP A 631 -14.87 -13.47 10.55
N SER A 632 -14.47 -13.00 11.71
CA SER A 632 -14.03 -13.83 12.83
C SER A 632 -15.11 -13.95 13.88
N VAL A 633 -15.37 -15.19 14.35
CA VAL A 633 -16.42 -15.46 15.34
C VAL A 633 -15.93 -16.38 16.45
N ILE A 634 -16.56 -16.28 17.63
CA ILE A 634 -16.31 -17.18 18.74
C ILE A 634 -17.31 -18.33 18.69
N GLY A 635 -16.82 -19.55 18.43
CA GLY A 635 -17.63 -20.76 18.48
C GLY A 635 -17.96 -21.18 19.92
N GLY A 636 -19.22 -21.58 20.16
CA GLY A 636 -19.72 -22.05 21.45
C GLY A 636 -19.67 -23.57 21.64
N GLY A 637 -19.18 -24.33 20.66
CA GLY A 637 -19.15 -25.79 20.67
C GLY A 637 -18.08 -26.40 21.63
N GLN A 638 -18.11 -27.71 21.80
CA GLN A 638 -17.07 -28.38 22.54
C GLN A 638 -15.76 -28.42 21.74
N MET A 639 -14.63 -28.17 22.39
CA MET A 639 -13.33 -28.36 21.74
C MET A 639 -13.27 -29.74 21.08
N MET A 640 -13.03 -29.80 19.78
CA MET A 640 -12.84 -31.07 19.07
C MET A 640 -11.68 -31.82 19.69
N THR A 641 -11.96 -33.01 20.19
CA THR A 641 -10.89 -33.88 20.63
C THR A 641 -10.18 -34.50 19.41
N LEU A 642 -8.89 -34.78 19.53
CA LEU A 642 -8.12 -35.43 18.46
C LEU A 642 -8.73 -36.74 17.95
N SER A 643 -9.69 -37.33 18.68
CA SER A 643 -10.43 -38.53 18.30
C SER A 643 -11.57 -38.24 17.28
N ASP A 644 -12.07 -36.99 17.22
CA ASP A 644 -13.27 -36.64 16.47
C ASP A 644 -12.94 -36.10 15.08
N ALA A 645 -11.66 -35.75 14.84
CA ALA A 645 -11.21 -35.26 13.55
C ALA A 645 -11.16 -36.36 12.49
N SER A 646 -11.74 -36.14 11.30
CA SER A 646 -11.53 -36.99 10.13
C SER A 646 -10.04 -37.04 9.74
N SER A 647 -9.61 -38.02 8.95
CA SER A 647 -8.18 -38.22 8.65
C SER A 647 -7.52 -37.01 7.97
N LEU A 648 -8.28 -36.24 7.18
CA LEU A 648 -7.79 -35.02 6.51
C LEU A 648 -7.88 -33.81 7.45
N GLY A 649 -8.99 -33.65 8.18
CA GLY A 649 -9.11 -32.64 9.22
C GLY A 649 -8.13 -32.83 10.38
N ARG A 650 -7.71 -34.10 10.65
CA ARG A 650 -6.62 -34.39 11.59
C ARG A 650 -5.27 -33.89 11.12
N VAL A 651 -5.00 -33.94 9.82
CA VAL A 651 -3.72 -33.47 9.27
C VAL A 651 -3.69 -31.95 9.24
N LEU A 652 -4.78 -31.28 8.82
CA LEU A 652 -4.90 -29.81 8.84
C LEU A 652 -4.93 -29.26 10.29
N PHE A 653 -5.77 -29.82 11.15
CA PHE A 653 -5.82 -29.43 12.56
C PHE A 653 -4.50 -29.72 13.28
N LEU A 654 -3.83 -30.85 13.00
CA LEU A 654 -2.50 -31.14 13.53
C LEU A 654 -1.42 -30.27 12.93
N SER A 655 -1.60 -29.77 11.70
CA SER A 655 -0.68 -28.79 11.10
C SER A 655 -0.84 -27.41 11.73
N VAL A 656 -2.07 -26.91 11.85
CA VAL A 656 -2.37 -25.61 12.47
C VAL A 656 -2.08 -25.64 13.97
N VAL A 657 -2.56 -26.65 14.71
CA VAL A 657 -2.23 -26.82 16.13
C VAL A 657 -0.76 -27.20 16.33
N GLY A 658 -0.16 -27.92 15.40
CA GLY A 658 1.27 -28.23 15.42
C GLY A 658 2.13 -27.00 15.18
N LEU A 659 1.70 -26.11 14.28
CA LEU A 659 2.33 -24.82 14.03
C LEU A 659 2.12 -23.88 15.24
N ALA A 660 0.90 -23.73 15.73
CA ALA A 660 0.61 -22.94 16.93
C ALA A 660 1.33 -23.46 18.18
N VAL A 661 1.42 -24.78 18.37
CA VAL A 661 2.21 -25.40 19.47
C VAL A 661 3.70 -25.26 19.24
N ALA A 662 4.18 -25.30 17.97
CA ALA A 662 5.57 -25.03 17.65
C ALA A 662 5.92 -23.55 17.86
N ILE A 663 5.09 -22.63 17.41
CA ILE A 663 5.20 -21.18 17.65
C ILE A 663 5.14 -20.88 19.16
N PHE A 664 4.14 -21.39 19.86
CA PHE A 664 4.03 -21.25 21.31
C PHE A 664 5.20 -21.93 22.04
N GLY A 665 5.67 -23.07 21.56
CA GLY A 665 6.84 -23.76 22.10
C GLY A 665 8.13 -22.99 21.87
N VAL A 666 8.29 -22.35 20.70
CA VAL A 666 9.41 -21.46 20.40
C VAL A 666 9.31 -20.19 21.24
N TRP A 667 8.13 -19.59 21.32
CA TRP A 667 7.88 -18.41 22.16
C TRP A 667 8.15 -18.69 23.65
N VAL A 668 7.64 -19.80 24.21
CA VAL A 668 7.96 -20.22 25.57
C VAL A 668 9.46 -20.53 25.74
N PHE A 669 10.09 -21.10 24.72
CA PHE A 669 11.53 -21.41 24.76
C PHE A 669 12.38 -20.13 24.65
N VAL A 670 11.99 -19.17 23.83
CA VAL A 670 12.65 -17.86 23.71
C VAL A 670 12.40 -17.06 25.00
N ASN A 671 11.16 -16.94 25.46
CA ASN A 671 10.86 -16.24 26.72
C ASN A 671 11.46 -16.93 27.97
N GLN A 672 11.58 -18.26 28.01
CA GLN A 672 12.32 -18.90 29.09
C GLN A 672 13.81 -18.62 29.05
N LYS A 673 14.38 -18.34 27.85
CA LYS A 673 15.79 -17.92 27.78
C LYS A 673 15.97 -16.45 28.13
N VAL A 674 14.97 -15.60 27.86
CA VAL A 674 15.00 -14.16 28.18
C VAL A 674 14.62 -13.90 29.65
N THR A 675 13.80 -14.78 30.28
CA THR A 675 13.37 -14.63 31.67
C THR A 675 14.25 -15.39 32.69
N GLU A 676 15.30 -16.09 32.27
CA GLU A 676 16.31 -16.45 33.25
C GLU A 676 17.06 -15.15 33.62
N PRO A 677 16.79 -14.56 34.79
CA PRO A 677 17.68 -13.55 35.30
C PRO A 677 19.07 -14.20 35.37
N PHE A 678 20.08 -13.51 34.89
CA PHE A 678 21.45 -13.84 35.21
C PHE A 678 21.48 -14.12 36.72
N ALA A 679 21.41 -15.35 37.11
CA ALA A 679 21.71 -15.71 38.46
C ALA A 679 23.17 -15.37 38.65
N LEU A 680 23.43 -14.31 39.37
CA LEU A 680 24.75 -14.09 39.95
C LEU A 680 25.11 -15.43 40.60
N ILE A 681 26.06 -16.13 40.00
CA ILE A 681 26.68 -17.29 40.64
C ILE A 681 27.47 -16.69 41.79
N VAL A 682 26.83 -16.62 42.95
CA VAL A 682 27.54 -16.41 44.22
C VAL A 682 28.31 -17.71 44.45
N PRO A 683 29.62 -17.71 44.42
CA PRO A 683 30.39 -18.89 44.76
C PRO A 683 30.01 -19.31 46.18
N PRO A 684 29.92 -20.62 46.50
CA PRO A 684 29.69 -21.08 47.86
C PRO A 684 30.84 -20.56 48.73
N GLU A 685 30.49 -20.06 49.93
CA GLU A 685 31.47 -19.61 50.92
C GLU A 685 32.47 -20.73 51.16
N GLY A 686 33.76 -20.47 50.83
CA GLY A 686 34.85 -21.39 51.12
C GLY A 686 35.77 -21.79 49.98
N THR A 687 35.62 -21.24 48.78
CA THR A 687 36.64 -21.43 47.72
C THR A 687 37.64 -20.28 47.74
N GLU A 688 38.92 -20.61 47.91
CA GLU A 688 40.06 -19.69 47.84
C GLU A 688 39.99 -18.89 46.54
N GLU A 689 40.23 -17.59 46.63
CA GLU A 689 40.38 -16.68 45.48
C GLU A 689 41.46 -17.23 44.51
N ILE A 690 41.03 -17.64 43.35
CA ILE A 690 41.94 -17.82 42.20
C ILE A 690 42.20 -16.41 41.68
N PRO A 691 43.43 -15.92 41.66
CA PRO A 691 43.72 -14.61 41.10
C PRO A 691 43.38 -14.67 39.59
N LEU A 692 42.52 -13.81 39.11
CA LEU A 692 42.29 -13.54 37.70
C LEU A 692 43.57 -12.89 37.13
N ALA A 693 44.42 -13.73 36.57
CA ALA A 693 45.64 -13.30 35.86
C ALA A 693 45.37 -12.73 34.46
N ILE A 694 44.34 -11.92 34.32
CA ILE A 694 43.94 -11.35 33.04
C ILE A 694 43.76 -9.81 33.10
N GLU A 695 43.86 -9.21 34.29
CA GLU A 695 43.65 -7.74 34.38
C GLU A 695 44.79 -6.87 33.90
N ASP A 696 46.01 -7.38 33.81
CA ASP A 696 47.17 -6.54 33.46
C ASP A 696 47.53 -6.52 31.96
N GLY A 697 46.81 -7.20 31.11
CA GLY A 697 47.13 -7.26 29.66
C GLY A 697 46.23 -6.40 28.76
N ILE A 698 45.17 -5.82 29.26
CA ILE A 698 44.19 -5.04 28.46
C ILE A 698 44.34 -3.53 28.75
N LEU A 699 44.95 -3.15 29.85
CA LEU A 699 45.10 -1.75 30.21
C LEU A 699 46.38 -1.09 29.63
N ASP A 700 47.26 -1.82 28.95
CA ASP A 700 48.47 -1.26 28.30
C ASP A 700 48.30 -0.96 26.81
N ALA A 701 47.07 -0.94 26.27
CA ALA A 701 46.83 -0.29 25.00
C ALA A 701 46.66 1.21 25.23
N GLU A 702 47.75 1.85 25.68
CA GLU A 702 47.88 3.30 25.67
C GLU A 702 47.83 3.81 24.24
N ILE A 703 46.91 4.72 24.03
CA ILE A 703 46.82 5.60 22.88
C ILE A 703 48.20 6.17 22.58
N ILE A 704 48.83 5.74 21.53
CA ILE A 704 49.97 6.46 20.92
C ILE A 704 49.36 7.74 20.36
N LYS A 705 49.56 8.83 21.06
CA LYS A 705 49.41 10.16 20.48
C LYS A 705 50.63 10.36 19.61
N ASP A 706 50.42 10.33 18.33
CA ASP A 706 51.33 10.92 17.38
C ASP A 706 51.29 12.45 17.54
N ASP A 707 52.48 13.04 17.69
CA ASP A 707 52.74 14.47 17.66
C ASP A 707 52.49 15.06 16.26
#